data_80de2ad2c1cd60d45dbd618c534534cd
#
_entry.id   80de2ad2c1cd60d45dbd618c534534cd
#
_cell.length_a   1.000
_cell.length_b   1.000
_cell.length_c   1.000
_cell.angle_alpha   90.00
_cell.angle_beta   90.00
_cell.angle_gamma   90.00
#
_symmetry.space_group_name_H-M   'P 1'
#
loop_
_entity.id
_entity.type
_entity.pdbx_description
1 polymer ?
#
loop_
_entity_poly.entity_id
_entity_poly.type
_entity_poly.pdbx_seq_one_letter_code
_entity_poly.pdbx_strand_id
1 'polypeptide(L)'
;MFKKKIALLSLVSIISNFSLFTTNVLAYEIKENSKKIASTEVIKKDSSKNKKTSKAKKVITVAQNGNTHAKARDNLKMTYFGTDYQSTGIVAKPGEEFVVYVQAEENVPLPTIAFSQHEGFYSNWVRWYQLKPGKNVITVPEIYSNSWEKKTAKGGAVYLLNRYTKEEQGKAPVVTIEGGETFPLYNEGDDKEQFLKELKEYKKKLDEDPENTVDLFEFNTNRILYTGTTSSAYKVYVEEGVDIEKSTNNLNSQIQEAFDFSGLKDDISDPSNDSTNIKTTIRLMQPYGLAYAYVDHVGIQRDYETSMLKTDKSSLGSVLWATVHEVGHQMDIDARAWPEITNNMWANNAHIKQGFDDRVNYTYIYKYLAPEKSLRGFEEMDYFQKLGMFWQLQLKKDTYWAELESLYRKRKPSPNNYQQKKDILATYSSEVLNINLTYYFEKYGFDLSDECKEKLKKYPTSNEKLWYLNSSVMNYEGQGFDNVDTNLDVTLSKSKSNIKLTMNINKSIKNDLLGYEIIKDGKVIGFTTESSYTDNEANDNSKYEVVPYAKNLTTGRNVEISSSTPNISLQQEKVTLKIGEDFNAKDYVKGFTYFGDDITSKIEVDSNVNTNECGTYTVKYTLTNENTTKQKSMEVEVVSDYDYLSDLSWESIKTDWGTPRKNGNIQGMTHGQVTKFKKGIGIHANGKITYDLSDKDYDKFEALVGIDTSIGQNEHSSLKFKILADGKTIASTNMMNYEDNLAYINVDVAGVKELVIEVNDGGNGNTCDHSIIVNPKLTTNNGKPKFKGDDKIAFNINDKIDLLKGISVTDAEDGDLTSNIKMETDYIEGSTGIFNVNCSVIDKDKNKSTFTRTVVVSEKETYLSDLNWEYGTIGSGYIGKDKSVREETIQLLNENGTYEKFKKGIGTHAYSEIVYDSSGYDVFDTWVGLDKFVSNQNASSVIFKVYVDGELKALTDVMKSNSPKERLIVD
;
A
#
# COMPACT_ATOMS: atom_id res chain seq x y z
N MET A 1 21.04 12.57 25.42
CA MET A 1 21.82 13.03 24.25
C MET A 1 22.01 11.84 23.32
N PHE A 2 21.04 11.59 22.46
CA PHE A 2 21.21 10.68 21.34
C PHE A 2 20.66 11.37 20.09
N LYS A 3 21.55 11.78 19.24
CA LYS A 3 21.21 12.34 17.94
C LYS A 3 20.75 11.21 17.03
N LYS A 4 19.48 11.10 16.70
CA LYS A 4 19.01 10.33 15.55
C LYS A 4 19.39 11.11 14.28
N LYS A 5 20.34 10.60 13.53
CA LYS A 5 20.62 11.06 12.16
C LYS A 5 19.58 10.42 11.24
N ILE A 6 18.77 11.25 10.62
CA ILE A 6 18.03 10.88 9.41
C ILE A 6 19.05 10.86 8.29
N ALA A 7 19.34 9.67 7.77
CA ALA A 7 20.18 9.53 6.59
C ALA A 7 19.29 9.75 5.35
N LEU A 8 19.42 10.94 4.76
CA LEU A 8 19.03 11.17 3.37
C LEU A 8 19.99 10.32 2.52
N LEU A 9 19.50 9.25 1.91
CA LEU A 9 20.28 8.44 0.97
C LEU A 9 20.49 9.26 -0.32
N SER A 10 21.61 9.93 -0.43
CA SER A 10 22.17 10.29 -1.72
C SER A 10 22.88 9.05 -2.28
N LEU A 11 22.27 8.41 -3.29
CA LEU A 11 22.95 7.44 -4.13
C LEU A 11 24.09 8.17 -4.85
N VAL A 12 25.31 7.92 -4.41
CA VAL A 12 26.49 8.29 -5.20
C VAL A 12 26.69 7.17 -6.22
N SER A 13 26.35 7.46 -7.45
CA SER A 13 26.68 6.64 -8.59
C SER A 13 28.19 6.55 -8.79
N ILE A 14 28.79 5.43 -8.41
CA ILE A 14 30.11 5.03 -8.88
C ILE A 14 29.90 3.94 -9.91
N ILE A 15 29.38 4.27 -11.06
CA ILE A 15 29.54 3.49 -12.30
C ILE A 15 29.32 4.44 -13.49
N SER A 16 30.27 5.27 -13.75
CA SER A 16 30.49 5.81 -15.08
C SER A 16 31.85 5.29 -15.55
N ASN A 17 31.83 4.37 -16.51
CA ASN A 17 32.90 3.89 -17.37
C ASN A 17 33.09 2.37 -17.40
N PHE A 18 32.06 1.60 -17.67
CA PHE A 18 32.21 0.21 -18.13
C PHE A 18 31.16 -0.19 -19.17
N SER A 19 30.94 0.62 -20.17
CA SER A 19 30.12 0.24 -21.32
C SER A 19 30.93 0.29 -22.61
N LEU A 20 31.98 -0.53 -22.71
CA LEU A 20 32.65 -0.73 -24.02
C LEU A 20 33.69 -1.87 -23.97
N PHE A 21 33.49 -2.95 -23.24
CA PHE A 21 34.38 -4.11 -23.37
C PHE A 21 33.70 -5.44 -22.95
N THR A 22 32.71 -5.94 -23.65
CA THR A 22 32.19 -7.28 -23.35
C THR A 22 31.55 -8.06 -24.51
N THR A 23 31.98 -7.94 -25.72
CA THR A 23 31.46 -8.85 -26.74
C THR A 23 32.43 -9.84 -27.35
N ASN A 24 33.68 -9.91 -26.86
CA ASN A 24 34.68 -10.77 -27.53
C ASN A 24 35.56 -11.64 -26.61
N VAL A 25 35.28 -11.81 -25.31
CA VAL A 25 36.20 -12.57 -24.43
C VAL A 25 35.73 -13.98 -24.08
N LEU A 26 34.45 -14.28 -24.17
CA LEU A 26 33.91 -15.59 -23.71
C LEU A 26 34.06 -16.76 -24.69
N ALA A 27 34.45 -16.51 -25.91
CA ALA A 27 34.63 -17.60 -26.91
C ALA A 27 36.06 -18.14 -27.04
N TYR A 28 37.08 -17.52 -26.43
CA TYR A 28 38.48 -17.86 -26.63
C TYR A 28 39.13 -18.69 -25.50
N GLU A 29 38.59 -18.67 -24.28
CA GLU A 29 39.22 -19.39 -23.16
C GLU A 29 38.90 -20.88 -23.05
N ILE A 30 37.98 -21.41 -23.81
CA ILE A 30 37.58 -22.84 -23.75
C ILE A 30 38.58 -23.77 -24.45
N LYS A 31 39.49 -23.25 -25.27
CA LYS A 31 40.40 -24.07 -26.06
C LYS A 31 41.85 -24.19 -25.59
N GLU A 32 42.33 -23.41 -24.67
CA GLU A 32 43.77 -23.43 -24.33
C GLU A 32 44.18 -24.03 -22.96
N ASN A 33 43.27 -24.32 -22.06
CA ASN A 33 43.62 -24.84 -20.72
C ASN A 33 43.70 -26.40 -20.62
N SER A 34 43.69 -27.12 -21.71
CA SER A 34 43.81 -28.58 -21.68
C SER A 34 45.26 -29.12 -21.82
N LYS A 35 46.25 -28.24 -21.86
CA LYS A 35 47.65 -28.66 -21.96
C LYS A 35 48.53 -27.83 -21.05
N LYS A 36 48.63 -28.20 -19.81
CA LYS A 36 49.79 -28.08 -18.90
C LYS A 36 49.33 -28.15 -17.46
N ILE A 37 49.52 -29.26 -16.85
CA ILE A 37 50.07 -29.38 -15.47
C ILE A 37 50.23 -30.86 -15.20
N ALA A 38 51.43 -31.31 -15.47
CA ALA A 38 51.99 -32.52 -14.88
C ALA A 38 53.37 -32.07 -14.34
N SER A 39 53.44 -31.84 -13.06
CA SER A 39 54.70 -32.04 -12.33
C SER A 39 54.39 -32.01 -10.84
N THR A 40 54.72 -33.09 -10.23
CA THR A 40 54.72 -33.52 -8.84
C THR A 40 55.60 -32.64 -7.96
N GLU A 41 55.09 -32.22 -6.82
CA GLU A 41 55.95 -32.08 -5.63
C GLU A 41 55.25 -32.69 -4.40
N VAL A 42 55.97 -33.58 -3.79
CA VAL A 42 55.62 -34.35 -2.59
C VAL A 42 55.96 -33.53 -1.35
N ILE A 43 54.96 -33.17 -0.58
CA ILE A 43 55.15 -32.66 0.79
C ILE A 43 54.66 -33.71 1.79
N LYS A 44 55.57 -34.00 2.75
CA LYS A 44 55.44 -35.05 3.74
C LYS A 44 54.30 -34.80 4.74
N LYS A 45 53.60 -35.87 5.05
CA LYS A 45 52.61 -36.00 6.14
C LYS A 45 53.21 -35.69 7.50
N ASP A 46 52.52 -34.86 8.24
CA ASP A 46 52.59 -34.86 9.68
C ASP A 46 51.27 -35.40 10.24
N SER A 47 51.39 -36.38 11.12
CA SER A 47 50.28 -37.19 11.62
C SER A 47 49.84 -36.68 12.98
N SER A 48 48.70 -36.04 13.07
CA SER A 48 47.95 -35.82 14.31
C SER A 48 46.44 -36.08 14.15
N LYS A 49 46.03 -37.10 14.86
CA LYS A 49 44.69 -37.55 15.27
C LYS A 49 43.47 -36.99 14.52
N ASN A 50 43.05 -37.67 13.49
CA ASN A 50 41.73 -37.45 12.85
C ASN A 50 40.62 -38.18 13.64
N LYS A 51 39.68 -37.41 14.20
CA LYS A 51 38.30 -37.86 14.37
C LYS A 51 37.73 -38.05 12.94
N LYS A 52 37.34 -39.27 12.58
CA LYS A 52 36.64 -39.58 11.32
C LYS A 52 35.32 -38.87 11.30
N THR A 53 35.25 -37.69 10.70
CA THR A 53 33.99 -37.16 10.19
C THR A 53 33.55 -38.06 9.04
N SER A 54 32.31 -38.56 9.07
CA SER A 54 31.74 -39.35 7.96
C SER A 54 31.60 -38.42 6.76
N LYS A 55 32.34 -38.73 5.69
CA LYS A 55 32.18 -37.98 4.42
C LYS A 55 30.74 -38.13 3.92
N ALA A 56 30.17 -37.04 3.40
CA ALA A 56 28.85 -37.09 2.79
C ALA A 56 28.84 -38.07 1.61
N LYS A 57 27.74 -38.84 1.50
CA LYS A 57 27.46 -39.66 0.34
C LYS A 57 26.06 -39.31 -0.14
N LYS A 58 25.92 -38.75 -1.34
CA LYS A 58 24.64 -38.31 -1.90
C LYS A 58 24.49 -38.82 -3.34
N VAL A 59 23.29 -39.31 -3.68
CA VAL A 59 22.90 -39.74 -5.02
C VAL A 59 21.91 -38.75 -5.56
N ILE A 60 22.19 -38.18 -6.72
CA ILE A 60 21.41 -37.12 -7.34
C ILE A 60 21.09 -37.46 -8.78
N THR A 61 19.81 -37.51 -9.15
CA THR A 61 19.39 -37.49 -10.54
C THR A 61 19.46 -36.03 -11.00
N VAL A 62 20.37 -35.74 -11.93
CA VAL A 62 20.62 -34.36 -12.36
C VAL A 62 19.51 -33.90 -13.28
N ALA A 63 18.75 -32.88 -12.89
CA ALA A 63 17.62 -32.38 -13.66
C ALA A 63 18.04 -31.90 -15.06
N GLN A 64 17.20 -32.16 -16.06
CA GLN A 64 17.44 -31.83 -17.45
C GLN A 64 16.62 -30.59 -17.83
N ASN A 65 17.00 -29.43 -17.29
CA ASN A 65 16.26 -28.17 -17.39
C ASN A 65 16.56 -27.40 -18.70
N GLY A 66 17.48 -27.87 -19.51
CA GLY A 66 18.00 -27.17 -20.69
C GLY A 66 19.05 -26.11 -20.31
N ASN A 67 19.53 -25.40 -21.32
CA ASN A 67 20.41 -24.23 -21.10
C ASN A 67 19.57 -22.99 -20.85
N THR A 68 19.15 -22.78 -19.58
CA THR A 68 18.27 -21.68 -19.20
C THR A 68 18.95 -20.33 -19.40
N HIS A 69 20.26 -20.24 -19.24
CA HIS A 69 21.03 -19.02 -19.52
C HIS A 69 20.96 -18.64 -21.01
N ALA A 70 21.15 -19.59 -21.93
CA ALA A 70 21.01 -19.32 -23.35
C ALA A 70 19.55 -18.97 -23.71
N LYS A 71 18.57 -19.66 -23.13
CA LYS A 71 17.15 -19.36 -23.32
C LYS A 71 16.81 -17.93 -22.89
N ALA A 72 17.25 -17.50 -21.74
CA ALA A 72 17.04 -16.14 -21.24
C ALA A 72 17.67 -15.08 -22.16
N ARG A 73 18.92 -15.29 -22.56
CA ARG A 73 19.64 -14.35 -23.43
C ARG A 73 19.08 -14.34 -24.86
N ASP A 74 18.83 -15.50 -25.47
CA ASP A 74 18.58 -15.60 -26.91
C ASP A 74 17.09 -15.51 -27.24
N ASN A 75 16.22 -16.10 -26.40
CA ASN A 75 14.78 -16.06 -26.59
C ASN A 75 14.14 -14.88 -25.90
N LEU A 76 14.43 -14.69 -24.59
CA LEU A 76 13.81 -13.67 -23.77
C LEU A 76 14.54 -12.31 -23.82
N LYS A 77 15.72 -12.26 -24.43
CA LYS A 77 16.50 -11.01 -24.61
C LYS A 77 16.86 -10.29 -23.31
N MET A 78 16.89 -11.00 -22.20
CA MET A 78 17.29 -10.45 -20.92
C MET A 78 18.73 -9.96 -20.94
N THR A 79 19.04 -8.85 -20.28
CA THR A 79 20.38 -8.25 -20.22
C THR A 79 21.37 -9.19 -19.54
N TYR A 80 20.99 -9.67 -18.35
CA TYR A 80 21.74 -10.67 -17.59
C TYR A 80 20.83 -11.84 -17.28
N PHE A 81 21.43 -13.00 -17.00
CA PHE A 81 20.53 -14.03 -16.56
C PHE A 81 21.10 -15.13 -15.73
N GLY A 82 20.32 -15.43 -14.73
CA GLY A 82 20.10 -16.48 -13.79
C GLY A 82 20.97 -17.73 -13.90
N THR A 83 20.67 -18.68 -13.06
CA THR A 83 21.55 -19.80 -12.82
C THR A 83 21.03 -21.10 -13.41
N ASP A 84 21.94 -21.92 -13.97
CA ASP A 84 21.71 -23.34 -14.25
C ASP A 84 22.14 -24.24 -13.05
N TYR A 85 22.50 -23.67 -11.93
CA TYR A 85 22.98 -24.40 -10.75
C TYR A 85 21.86 -25.24 -10.10
N GLN A 86 22.20 -26.53 -9.87
CA GLN A 86 21.40 -27.44 -9.06
C GLN A 86 22.15 -27.71 -7.77
N SER A 87 21.61 -27.21 -6.63
CA SER A 87 22.26 -27.41 -5.35
C SER A 87 22.34 -28.89 -4.98
N THR A 88 23.51 -29.32 -4.52
CA THR A 88 23.71 -30.68 -4.00
C THR A 88 23.45 -30.78 -2.51
N GLY A 89 23.33 -29.65 -1.78
CA GLY A 89 23.32 -29.64 -0.33
C GLY A 89 24.65 -30.10 0.30
N ILE A 90 25.72 -30.02 -0.45
CA ILE A 90 27.07 -30.38 0.00
C ILE A 90 27.93 -29.12 0.00
N VAL A 91 28.70 -28.92 1.06
CA VAL A 91 29.75 -27.92 1.17
C VAL A 91 31.09 -28.58 1.02
N ALA A 92 31.98 -27.98 0.23
CA ALA A 92 33.35 -28.46 -0.01
C ALA A 92 34.36 -27.49 0.57
N LYS A 93 35.47 -28.03 1.06
CA LYS A 93 36.60 -27.23 1.58
C LYS A 93 37.80 -27.35 0.64
N PRO A 94 38.59 -26.31 0.43
CA PRO A 94 39.80 -26.37 -0.38
C PRO A 94 40.72 -27.51 0.02
N GLY A 95 41.25 -28.26 -0.98
CA GLY A 95 42.14 -29.39 -0.78
C GLY A 95 41.47 -30.73 -0.44
N GLU A 96 40.16 -30.76 -0.22
CA GLU A 96 39.42 -32.01 0.00
C GLU A 96 39.38 -32.86 -1.28
N GLU A 97 39.38 -34.20 -1.13
CA GLU A 97 39.18 -35.13 -2.23
C GLU A 97 37.70 -35.54 -2.31
N PHE A 98 37.08 -35.27 -3.48
CA PHE A 98 35.74 -35.72 -3.87
C PHE A 98 35.85 -36.88 -4.82
N VAL A 99 35.09 -37.95 -4.56
CA VAL A 99 34.90 -39.06 -5.49
C VAL A 99 33.50 -38.97 -6.05
N VAL A 100 33.40 -38.78 -7.36
CA VAL A 100 32.11 -38.56 -8.04
C VAL A 100 31.90 -39.67 -9.09
N TYR A 101 30.87 -40.48 -8.92
CA TYR A 101 30.51 -41.52 -9.87
C TYR A 101 29.35 -41.01 -10.76
N VAL A 102 29.53 -41.14 -12.07
CA VAL A 102 28.49 -40.74 -13.03
C VAL A 102 27.95 -41.94 -13.77
N GLN A 103 26.64 -42.13 -13.70
CA GLN A 103 25.88 -43.10 -14.48
C GLN A 103 25.08 -42.37 -15.53
N ALA A 104 25.35 -42.57 -16.79
CA ALA A 104 24.65 -41.98 -17.90
C ALA A 104 24.57 -43.00 -19.06
N GLU A 105 23.59 -42.82 -19.93
CA GLU A 105 23.49 -43.61 -21.17
C GLU A 105 24.65 -43.22 -22.12
N GLU A 106 24.96 -44.11 -23.04
CA GLU A 106 25.99 -43.90 -24.03
C GLU A 106 25.61 -42.69 -24.92
N ASN A 107 26.56 -41.81 -25.21
CA ASN A 107 26.40 -40.56 -25.99
C ASN A 107 25.51 -39.46 -25.36
N VAL A 108 25.09 -39.62 -24.11
CA VAL A 108 24.42 -38.52 -23.36
C VAL A 108 25.47 -37.53 -22.89
N PRO A 109 25.28 -36.20 -23.05
CA PRO A 109 26.17 -35.23 -22.48
C PRO A 109 26.20 -35.33 -20.95
N LEU A 110 27.40 -35.24 -20.42
CA LEU A 110 27.64 -35.44 -19.00
C LEU A 110 27.54 -34.14 -18.24
N PRO A 111 27.06 -34.18 -16.98
CA PRO A 111 26.95 -32.97 -16.17
C PRO A 111 28.31 -32.40 -15.81
N THR A 112 28.32 -31.14 -15.46
CA THR A 112 29.45 -30.42 -14.90
C THR A 112 29.25 -30.29 -13.38
N ILE A 113 30.29 -30.50 -12.58
CA ILE A 113 30.29 -30.16 -11.16
C ILE A 113 30.99 -28.83 -10.93
N ALA A 114 30.43 -27.98 -10.05
CA ALA A 114 30.93 -26.65 -9.75
C ALA A 114 31.17 -26.47 -8.24
N PHE A 115 32.28 -25.83 -7.90
CA PHE A 115 32.62 -25.40 -6.55
C PHE A 115 32.56 -23.88 -6.51
N SER A 116 31.69 -23.31 -5.66
CA SER A 116 31.41 -21.89 -5.63
C SER A 116 31.53 -21.32 -4.25
N GLN A 117 31.97 -20.10 -4.15
CA GLN A 117 31.84 -19.31 -2.92
C GLN A 117 30.35 -19.07 -2.60
N HIS A 118 29.99 -18.91 -1.35
CA HIS A 118 28.63 -18.64 -0.90
C HIS A 118 28.37 -17.16 -0.60
N GLU A 119 29.39 -16.37 -0.38
CA GLU A 119 29.33 -14.93 -0.28
C GLU A 119 30.47 -14.28 -1.07
N GLY A 120 30.26 -13.09 -1.59
CA GLY A 120 31.28 -12.39 -2.35
C GLY A 120 30.74 -11.15 -3.04
N PHE A 121 31.65 -10.30 -3.50
CA PHE A 121 31.36 -9.03 -4.12
C PHE A 121 31.72 -9.08 -5.61
N TYR A 122 30.78 -8.71 -6.47
CA TYR A 122 30.86 -8.60 -7.94
C TYR A 122 31.26 -9.83 -8.74
N SER A 123 31.98 -10.77 -8.24
CA SER A 123 32.38 -11.91 -9.04
C SER A 123 31.97 -13.23 -8.43
N ASN A 124 31.48 -14.08 -9.25
CA ASN A 124 31.17 -15.44 -8.91
C ASN A 124 32.45 -16.27 -9.09
N TRP A 125 33.20 -16.47 -8.01
CA TRP A 125 34.36 -17.34 -8.05
C TRP A 125 33.92 -18.79 -8.09
N VAL A 126 33.84 -19.37 -9.28
CA VAL A 126 33.38 -20.74 -9.52
C VAL A 126 34.44 -21.51 -10.29
N ARG A 127 34.67 -22.75 -9.91
CA ARG A 127 35.47 -23.70 -10.67
C ARG A 127 34.62 -24.84 -11.13
N TRP A 128 34.57 -25.06 -12.45
CA TRP A 128 33.81 -26.12 -13.08
C TRP A 128 34.71 -27.25 -13.54
N TYR A 129 34.23 -28.47 -13.32
CA TYR A 129 34.89 -29.68 -13.83
C TYR A 129 33.88 -30.49 -14.65
N GLN A 130 34.20 -30.75 -15.91
CA GLN A 130 33.41 -31.63 -16.74
C GLN A 130 33.57 -33.07 -16.20
N LEU A 131 32.46 -33.69 -15.84
CA LEU A 131 32.47 -35.05 -15.36
C LEU A 131 32.64 -36.07 -16.53
N LYS A 132 33.21 -37.21 -16.23
CA LYS A 132 33.37 -38.36 -17.16
C LYS A 132 32.49 -39.49 -16.64
N PRO A 133 32.09 -40.47 -17.55
CA PRO A 133 31.36 -41.65 -17.11
C PRO A 133 32.18 -42.44 -16.07
N GLY A 134 31.52 -43.02 -15.09
CA GLY A 134 32.16 -43.77 -14.02
C GLY A 134 32.83 -42.89 -12.98
N LYS A 135 33.97 -43.29 -12.49
CA LYS A 135 34.65 -42.66 -11.31
C LYS A 135 35.45 -41.43 -11.75
N ASN A 136 35.17 -40.30 -11.08
CA ASN A 136 36.00 -39.08 -11.14
C ASN A 136 36.58 -38.82 -9.74
N VAL A 137 37.83 -38.42 -9.68
CA VAL A 137 38.48 -37.98 -8.42
C VAL A 137 38.89 -36.53 -8.60
N ILE A 138 38.37 -35.65 -7.76
CA ILE A 138 38.52 -34.19 -7.90
C ILE A 138 39.08 -33.67 -6.57
N THR A 139 40.19 -32.98 -6.62
CA THR A 139 40.67 -32.19 -5.49
C THR A 139 39.97 -30.84 -5.56
N VAL A 140 39.27 -30.46 -4.49
CA VAL A 140 38.58 -29.17 -4.37
C VAL A 140 39.59 -28.03 -4.52
N PRO A 141 39.37 -27.11 -5.49
CA PRO A 141 40.27 -25.98 -5.72
C PRO A 141 40.19 -24.97 -4.58
N GLU A 142 41.11 -24.01 -4.56
CA GLU A 142 40.97 -22.83 -3.72
C GLU A 142 39.63 -22.11 -4.03
N ILE A 143 38.87 -21.78 -2.98
CA ILE A 143 37.61 -21.03 -3.05
C ILE A 143 37.88 -19.67 -2.40
N TYR A 144 37.61 -18.59 -3.15
CA TYR A 144 37.89 -17.24 -2.65
C TYR A 144 36.57 -16.54 -2.30
N SER A 145 36.51 -15.95 -1.10
CA SER A 145 35.40 -15.13 -0.66
C SER A 145 35.37 -13.75 -1.35
N ASN A 146 36.54 -13.31 -1.83
CA ASN A 146 36.70 -12.09 -2.62
C ASN A 146 37.71 -12.36 -3.76
N SER A 147 37.25 -12.28 -5.00
CA SER A 147 38.08 -12.57 -6.18
C SER A 147 39.17 -11.52 -6.42
N TRP A 148 39.04 -10.32 -5.89
CA TRP A 148 40.00 -9.23 -6.08
C TRP A 148 41.15 -9.34 -5.11
N GLU A 149 40.85 -9.66 -3.85
CA GLU A 149 41.83 -9.83 -2.81
C GLU A 149 42.37 -11.29 -2.70
N LYS A 150 41.73 -12.23 -3.44
CA LYS A 150 42.04 -13.67 -3.38
C LYS A 150 42.09 -14.22 -1.96
N LYS A 151 41.18 -13.72 -1.10
CA LYS A 151 41.04 -14.22 0.27
C LYS A 151 40.39 -15.59 0.24
N THR A 152 41.06 -16.61 0.67
CA THR A 152 40.53 -17.97 0.73
C THR A 152 39.39 -18.08 1.70
N ALA A 153 38.22 -18.61 1.21
CA ALA A 153 37.08 -18.96 2.03
C ALA A 153 37.28 -20.32 2.72
N LYS A 154 36.58 -20.54 3.87
CA LYS A 154 36.57 -21.82 4.56
C LYS A 154 36.04 -22.98 3.72
N GLY A 155 35.19 -22.67 2.76
CA GLY A 155 34.56 -23.59 1.82
C GLY A 155 33.49 -22.91 1.01
N GLY A 156 32.74 -23.70 0.25
CA GLY A 156 31.63 -23.21 -0.59
C GLY A 156 30.71 -24.31 -1.06
N ALA A 157 29.56 -23.92 -1.60
CA ALA A 157 28.56 -24.84 -2.10
C ALA A 157 29.03 -25.62 -3.33
N VAL A 158 28.55 -26.87 -3.46
CA VAL A 158 28.76 -27.73 -4.61
C VAL A 158 27.50 -27.82 -5.42
N TYR A 159 27.60 -27.50 -6.72
CA TYR A 159 26.49 -27.55 -7.67
C TYR A 159 26.73 -28.53 -8.80
N LEU A 160 25.64 -29.05 -9.36
CA LEU A 160 25.65 -29.77 -10.63
C LEU A 160 24.99 -28.90 -11.70
N LEU A 161 25.47 -29.00 -12.94
CA LEU A 161 24.91 -28.32 -14.10
C LEU A 161 24.66 -29.37 -15.20
N ASN A 162 23.44 -29.38 -15.73
CA ASN A 162 23.06 -30.16 -16.88
C ASN A 162 22.21 -29.27 -17.80
N ARG A 163 22.78 -28.83 -18.94
CA ARG A 163 22.20 -27.85 -19.82
C ARG A 163 21.40 -28.44 -20.98
N TYR A 164 20.99 -29.69 -20.86
CA TYR A 164 20.21 -30.37 -21.87
C TYR A 164 18.85 -30.80 -21.35
N THR A 165 17.86 -30.79 -22.22
CA THR A 165 16.53 -31.33 -21.92
C THR A 165 16.51 -32.84 -22.15
N LYS A 166 15.48 -33.51 -21.60
CA LYS A 166 15.24 -34.92 -21.78
C LYS A 166 15.04 -35.26 -23.27
N GLU A 167 14.37 -34.40 -23.99
CA GLU A 167 14.09 -34.54 -25.43
C GLU A 167 15.35 -34.46 -26.26
N GLU A 168 16.33 -33.66 -25.84
CA GLU A 168 17.61 -33.49 -26.52
C GLU A 168 18.58 -34.64 -26.25
N GLN A 169 18.54 -35.22 -25.02
CA GLN A 169 19.64 -36.06 -24.55
C GLN A 169 19.19 -37.39 -23.89
N GLY A 170 17.92 -37.71 -23.90
CA GLY A 170 17.41 -38.95 -23.31
C GLY A 170 17.35 -38.96 -21.78
N LYS A 171 17.79 -40.03 -21.12
CA LYS A 171 17.62 -40.19 -19.67
C LYS A 171 18.58 -39.34 -18.87
N ALA A 172 18.05 -38.74 -17.78
CA ALA A 172 18.84 -37.91 -16.89
C ALA A 172 20.03 -38.70 -16.26
N PRO A 173 21.23 -38.12 -16.26
CA PRO A 173 22.39 -38.72 -15.58
C PRO A 173 22.15 -38.80 -14.06
N VAL A 174 22.67 -39.87 -13.44
CA VAL A 174 22.71 -40.03 -11.99
C VAL A 174 24.14 -39.86 -11.52
N VAL A 175 24.31 -38.97 -10.55
CA VAL A 175 25.61 -38.62 -9.95
C VAL A 175 25.62 -39.02 -8.50
N THR A 176 26.61 -39.86 -8.11
CA THR A 176 26.88 -40.15 -6.71
C THR A 176 28.13 -39.41 -6.25
N ILE A 177 27.96 -38.54 -5.27
CA ILE A 177 29.06 -37.72 -4.69
C ILE A 177 29.45 -38.31 -3.34
N GLU A 178 30.75 -38.61 -3.19
CA GLU A 178 31.37 -39.02 -1.90
C GLU A 178 32.45 -37.98 -1.57
N GLY A 179 32.18 -37.10 -0.60
CA GLY A 179 33.08 -36.01 -0.18
C GLY A 179 32.31 -34.85 0.39
N GLY A 180 33.04 -33.97 1.08
CA GLY A 180 32.42 -32.79 1.74
C GLY A 180 31.53 -33.15 2.92
N GLU A 181 30.71 -32.21 3.27
CA GLU A 181 29.72 -32.27 4.35
C GLU A 181 28.36 -31.76 3.89
N THR A 182 27.27 -32.31 4.41
CA THR A 182 25.93 -31.77 4.15
C THR A 182 25.70 -30.49 4.94
N PHE A 183 25.01 -29.53 4.35
CA PHE A 183 24.52 -28.30 4.98
C PHE A 183 23.00 -28.19 4.84
N PRO A 184 22.32 -27.34 5.65
CA PRO A 184 20.87 -27.18 5.57
C PRO A 184 20.42 -26.66 4.19
N LEU A 185 19.70 -27.48 3.45
CA LEU A 185 19.09 -27.15 2.18
C LEU A 185 17.60 -27.47 2.24
N TYR A 186 16.75 -26.47 1.92
CA TYR A 186 15.30 -26.63 1.80
C TYR A 186 14.90 -26.50 0.34
N ASN A 187 14.34 -27.56 -0.26
CA ASN A 187 13.68 -27.44 -1.55
C ASN A 187 12.18 -27.26 -1.34
N GLU A 188 11.54 -26.55 -2.23
CA GLU A 188 10.09 -26.40 -2.24
C GLU A 188 9.39 -27.79 -2.15
N GLY A 189 8.55 -27.94 -1.11
CA GLY A 189 7.86 -29.19 -0.82
C GLY A 189 8.61 -30.19 0.08
N ASP A 190 9.82 -29.86 0.54
CA ASP A 190 10.54 -30.70 1.52
C ASP A 190 9.83 -30.69 2.88
N ASP A 191 10.01 -31.78 3.66
CA ASP A 191 9.49 -31.88 5.03
C ASP A 191 10.11 -30.81 5.93
N LYS A 192 9.30 -29.90 6.43
CA LYS A 192 9.71 -28.76 7.29
C LYS A 192 10.32 -29.21 8.61
N GLU A 193 9.76 -30.22 9.25
CA GLU A 193 10.24 -30.71 10.55
C GLU A 193 11.62 -31.36 10.40
N GLN A 194 11.80 -32.12 9.34
CA GLN A 194 13.10 -32.70 9.03
C GLN A 194 14.15 -31.62 8.73
N PHE A 195 13.79 -30.61 7.94
CA PHE A 195 14.67 -29.47 7.66
C PHE A 195 15.04 -28.72 8.94
N LEU A 196 14.06 -28.40 9.80
CA LEU A 196 14.33 -27.69 11.06
C LEU A 196 15.23 -28.50 12.00
N LYS A 197 15.12 -29.82 11.97
CA LYS A 197 16.04 -30.72 12.72
C LYS A 197 17.45 -30.61 12.16
N GLU A 198 17.63 -30.71 10.86
CA GLU A 198 18.91 -30.60 10.18
C GLU A 198 19.57 -29.23 10.45
N LEU A 199 18.77 -28.15 10.38
CA LEU A 199 19.22 -26.80 10.69
C LEU A 199 19.74 -26.68 12.12
N LYS A 200 19.01 -27.23 13.09
CA LYS A 200 19.43 -27.24 14.51
C LYS A 200 20.72 -28.04 14.71
N GLU A 201 20.85 -29.21 14.10
CA GLU A 201 22.02 -30.04 14.18
C GLU A 201 23.25 -29.37 13.56
N TYR A 202 23.07 -28.75 12.39
CA TYR A 202 24.13 -28.02 11.71
C TYR A 202 24.54 -26.75 12.44
N LYS A 203 23.58 -25.98 12.98
CA LYS A 203 23.88 -24.82 13.82
C LYS A 203 24.68 -25.18 15.06
N LYS A 204 24.29 -26.26 15.76
CA LYS A 204 25.06 -26.77 16.90
C LYS A 204 26.50 -27.10 16.50
N LYS A 205 26.73 -27.76 15.36
CA LYS A 205 28.05 -28.05 14.84
C LYS A 205 28.86 -26.78 14.55
N LEU A 206 28.18 -25.77 13.93
CA LEU A 206 28.79 -24.48 13.64
C LEU A 206 29.25 -23.76 14.91
N ASP A 207 28.45 -23.84 16.00
CA ASP A 207 28.79 -23.24 17.29
C ASP A 207 29.93 -23.98 18.01
N GLU A 208 30.01 -25.30 17.87
CA GLU A 208 31.04 -26.12 18.47
C GLU A 208 32.40 -26.02 17.74
N ASP A 209 32.40 -25.82 16.42
CA ASP A 209 33.61 -25.71 15.60
C ASP A 209 33.44 -24.64 14.48
N PRO A 210 33.40 -23.36 14.88
CA PRO A 210 33.17 -22.26 13.93
C PRO A 210 34.34 -22.07 12.96
N GLU A 211 35.52 -22.48 13.29
CA GLU A 211 36.70 -22.35 12.44
C GLU A 211 36.69 -23.33 11.26
N ASN A 212 36.12 -24.51 11.45
CA ASN A 212 36.11 -25.56 10.42
C ASN A 212 34.73 -25.79 9.82
N THR A 213 33.68 -25.17 10.30
CA THR A 213 32.34 -25.30 9.73
C THR A 213 32.01 -24.07 8.89
N VAL A 214 31.49 -24.29 7.68
CA VAL A 214 31.07 -23.19 6.80
C VAL A 214 29.65 -22.76 7.18
N ASP A 215 29.45 -21.47 7.45
CA ASP A 215 28.13 -20.91 7.77
C ASP A 215 27.30 -20.75 6.48
N LEU A 216 26.66 -21.83 6.07
CA LEU A 216 25.96 -21.94 4.79
C LEU A 216 24.54 -22.51 4.96
N PHE A 217 23.59 -21.90 4.29
CA PHE A 217 22.21 -22.33 4.16
C PHE A 217 21.71 -22.01 2.75
N GLU A 218 20.92 -22.89 2.19
CA GLU A 218 20.23 -22.65 0.92
C GLU A 218 18.75 -23.03 0.98
N PHE A 219 17.94 -22.32 0.18
CA PHE A 219 16.66 -22.85 -0.26
C PHE A 219 16.53 -22.72 -1.79
N ASN A 220 15.71 -23.60 -2.37
CA ASN A 220 15.52 -23.70 -3.80
C ASN A 220 14.03 -23.82 -4.13
N THR A 221 13.54 -22.88 -4.95
CA THR A 221 12.17 -22.82 -5.47
C THR A 221 12.18 -22.83 -7.00
N ASN A 222 11.02 -22.66 -7.63
CA ASN A 222 10.97 -22.59 -9.08
C ASN A 222 11.66 -21.32 -9.65
N ARG A 223 11.70 -20.19 -8.90
CA ARG A 223 12.29 -18.90 -9.34
C ARG A 223 13.60 -18.53 -8.69
N ILE A 224 13.95 -19.14 -7.56
CA ILE A 224 15.08 -18.71 -6.76
C ILE A 224 15.94 -19.88 -6.31
N LEU A 225 17.23 -19.71 -6.42
CA LEU A 225 18.22 -20.40 -5.60
C LEU A 225 18.78 -19.38 -4.62
N TYR A 226 18.36 -19.44 -3.35
CA TYR A 226 18.85 -18.55 -2.31
C TYR A 226 20.03 -19.17 -1.59
N THR A 227 21.09 -18.39 -1.40
CA THR A 227 22.29 -18.80 -0.67
C THR A 227 22.60 -17.79 0.43
N GLY A 228 22.47 -18.21 1.65
CA GLY A 228 22.71 -17.40 2.86
C GLY A 228 23.40 -18.17 3.95
N THR A 229 23.19 -17.76 5.22
CA THR A 229 23.88 -18.33 6.39
C THR A 229 22.95 -19.17 7.26
N THR A 230 23.47 -20.28 7.77
CA THR A 230 22.83 -21.09 8.82
C THR A 230 22.49 -20.25 10.05
N SER A 231 23.36 -19.31 10.41
CA SER A 231 23.15 -18.43 11.56
C SER A 231 21.87 -17.59 11.43
N SER A 232 21.65 -16.96 10.27
CA SER A 232 20.45 -16.17 10.03
C SER A 232 19.19 -17.05 9.86
N ALA A 233 19.32 -18.18 9.17
CA ALA A 233 18.22 -19.14 9.02
C ALA A 233 17.76 -19.69 10.37
N TYR A 234 18.71 -20.06 11.25
CA TYR A 234 18.40 -20.52 12.60
C TYR A 234 17.69 -19.47 13.43
N LYS A 235 18.20 -18.23 13.40
CA LYS A 235 17.57 -17.09 14.08
C LYS A 235 16.11 -16.92 13.65
N VAL A 236 15.87 -16.92 12.34
CA VAL A 236 14.52 -16.64 11.80
C VAL A 236 13.58 -17.84 11.96
N TYR A 237 14.02 -19.05 11.60
CA TYR A 237 13.12 -20.20 11.56
C TYR A 237 13.02 -20.96 12.88
N VAL A 238 14.05 -20.90 13.74
CA VAL A 238 14.06 -21.64 15.02
C VAL A 238 13.81 -20.72 16.21
N GLU A 239 14.49 -19.58 16.30
CA GLU A 239 14.35 -18.67 17.46
C GLU A 239 13.12 -17.79 17.35
N GLU A 240 12.84 -17.23 16.14
CA GLU A 240 11.70 -16.36 15.91
C GLU A 240 10.45 -17.13 15.42
N GLY A 241 10.60 -18.41 15.02
CA GLY A 241 9.49 -19.30 14.66
C GLY A 241 8.82 -18.98 13.34
N VAL A 242 9.48 -18.28 12.43
CA VAL A 242 8.94 -18.01 11.09
C VAL A 242 8.84 -19.32 10.31
N ASP A 243 7.69 -19.56 9.68
CA ASP A 243 7.48 -20.75 8.85
C ASP A 243 8.31 -20.65 7.57
N ILE A 244 9.19 -21.65 7.32
CA ILE A 244 10.09 -21.64 6.17
C ILE A 244 9.35 -21.69 4.84
N GLU A 245 8.27 -22.44 4.74
CA GLU A 245 7.48 -22.54 3.50
C GLU A 245 6.84 -21.17 3.17
N LYS A 246 6.25 -20.49 4.17
CA LYS A 246 5.72 -19.14 4.00
C LYS A 246 6.82 -18.16 3.59
N SER A 247 7.99 -18.25 4.21
CA SER A 247 9.15 -17.42 3.91
C SER A 247 9.63 -17.59 2.48
N THR A 248 9.86 -18.83 2.05
CA THR A 248 10.35 -19.14 0.71
C THR A 248 9.31 -18.80 -0.36
N ASN A 249 8.03 -19.08 -0.10
CA ASN A 249 6.93 -18.70 -0.98
C ASN A 249 6.80 -17.18 -1.12
N ASN A 250 6.96 -16.43 -0.01
CA ASN A 250 6.93 -14.98 -0.05
C ASN A 250 8.01 -14.40 -0.96
N LEU A 251 9.27 -14.84 -0.80
CA LEU A 251 10.36 -14.36 -1.66
C LEU A 251 10.19 -14.83 -3.11
N ASN A 252 9.77 -16.08 -3.31
CA ASN A 252 9.50 -16.63 -4.64
C ASN A 252 8.39 -15.85 -5.37
N SER A 253 7.30 -15.50 -4.68
CA SER A 253 6.19 -14.77 -5.28
C SER A 253 6.59 -13.37 -5.76
N GLN A 254 7.52 -12.69 -5.08
CA GLN A 254 8.04 -11.39 -5.51
C GLN A 254 8.78 -11.49 -6.85
N ILE A 255 9.53 -12.56 -7.04
CA ILE A 255 10.24 -12.79 -8.30
C ILE A 255 9.26 -13.30 -9.38
N GLN A 256 8.31 -14.16 -9.01
CA GLN A 256 7.26 -14.58 -9.94
C GLN A 256 6.44 -13.39 -10.44
N GLU A 257 6.08 -12.44 -9.56
CA GLU A 257 5.39 -11.20 -9.95
C GLU A 257 6.20 -10.39 -10.99
N ALA A 258 7.54 -10.36 -10.87
CA ALA A 258 8.38 -9.72 -11.87
C ALA A 258 8.29 -10.41 -13.24
N PHE A 259 8.22 -11.75 -13.27
CA PHE A 259 8.01 -12.52 -14.50
C PHE A 259 6.61 -12.28 -15.09
N ASP A 260 5.58 -12.30 -14.25
CA ASP A 260 4.19 -12.04 -14.66
C ASP A 260 4.04 -10.63 -15.22
N PHE A 261 4.64 -9.63 -14.59
CA PHE A 261 4.66 -8.25 -15.05
C PHE A 261 5.34 -8.08 -16.41
N SER A 262 6.30 -8.94 -16.73
CA SER A 262 6.93 -9.02 -18.07
C SER A 262 6.12 -9.83 -19.07
N GLY A 263 4.99 -10.42 -18.69
CA GLY A 263 4.19 -11.31 -19.54
C GLY A 263 4.84 -12.65 -19.84
N LEU A 264 5.75 -13.10 -18.95
CA LEU A 264 6.41 -14.40 -19.06
C LEU A 264 5.55 -15.47 -18.39
N LYS A 265 5.55 -16.68 -18.94
CA LYS A 265 4.79 -17.84 -18.43
C LYS A 265 5.60 -19.10 -18.60
N ASP A 266 5.35 -20.07 -17.75
CA ASP A 266 5.93 -21.41 -17.89
C ASP A 266 5.08 -22.30 -18.80
N ASP A 267 5.73 -23.30 -19.38
CA ASP A 267 5.11 -24.37 -20.17
C ASP A 267 4.24 -23.88 -21.34
N ILE A 268 4.65 -22.79 -21.98
CA ILE A 268 3.97 -22.26 -23.17
C ILE A 268 4.76 -22.53 -24.46
N SER A 269 4.04 -22.64 -25.57
CA SER A 269 4.64 -22.94 -26.88
C SER A 269 5.40 -21.77 -27.53
N ASP A 270 5.18 -20.53 -27.07
CA ASP A 270 5.87 -19.33 -27.58
C ASP A 270 7.22 -19.15 -26.88
N PRO A 271 8.34 -19.47 -27.54
CA PRO A 271 9.66 -19.42 -26.90
C PRO A 271 10.11 -18.02 -26.53
N SER A 272 9.45 -16.97 -27.07
CA SER A 272 9.76 -15.58 -26.75
C SER A 272 9.13 -15.13 -25.41
N ASN A 273 8.23 -15.92 -24.85
CA ASN A 273 7.57 -15.64 -23.57
C ASN A 273 7.64 -16.84 -22.60
N ASP A 274 8.32 -17.93 -22.98
CA ASP A 274 8.44 -19.13 -22.14
C ASP A 274 9.59 -19.00 -21.14
N SER A 275 9.23 -18.93 -19.85
CA SER A 275 10.14 -18.82 -18.72
C SER A 275 10.39 -20.13 -17.96
N THR A 276 9.95 -21.25 -18.49
CA THR A 276 10.10 -22.57 -17.84
C THR A 276 11.54 -22.82 -17.41
N ASN A 277 11.70 -23.22 -16.15
CA ASN A 277 12.99 -23.48 -15.47
C ASN A 277 13.92 -22.27 -15.31
N ILE A 278 13.45 -21.06 -15.60
CA ILE A 278 14.26 -19.85 -15.41
C ILE A 278 14.19 -19.40 -13.95
N LYS A 279 15.34 -19.29 -13.32
CA LYS A 279 15.48 -18.81 -11.94
C LYS A 279 16.74 -17.97 -11.78
N THR A 280 16.76 -17.10 -10.77
CA THR A 280 17.94 -16.35 -10.37
C THR A 280 18.55 -16.92 -9.10
N THR A 281 19.83 -16.66 -8.87
CA THR A 281 20.46 -16.86 -7.57
C THR A 281 20.41 -15.56 -6.79
N ILE A 282 19.94 -15.61 -5.54
CA ILE A 282 20.06 -14.51 -4.59
C ILE A 282 21.07 -14.93 -3.54
N ARG A 283 22.09 -14.10 -3.30
CA ARG A 283 23.17 -14.42 -2.36
C ARG A 283 23.65 -13.18 -1.59
N LEU A 284 24.38 -13.41 -0.54
CA LEU A 284 24.91 -12.34 0.28
C LEU A 284 26.14 -11.68 -0.34
N MET A 285 26.31 -10.39 -0.09
CA MET A 285 27.50 -9.62 -0.41
C MET A 285 28.14 -9.04 0.83
N GLN A 286 29.41 -8.70 0.72
CA GLN A 286 30.12 -7.93 1.73
C GLN A 286 29.52 -6.49 1.86
N PRO A 287 29.71 -5.78 2.98
CA PRO A 287 28.97 -4.57 3.34
C PRO A 287 29.35 -3.30 2.55
N TYR A 288 29.56 -3.40 1.24
CA TYR A 288 29.97 -2.28 0.38
C TYR A 288 28.87 -1.91 -0.62
N GLY A 289 27.73 -1.53 -0.16
CA GLY A 289 26.58 -1.21 -0.97
C GLY A 289 25.33 -1.89 -0.44
N LEU A 290 24.17 -1.60 -1.02
CA LEU A 290 22.90 -2.18 -0.60
C LEU A 290 22.60 -3.48 -1.34
N ALA A 291 22.74 -3.46 -2.66
CA ALA A 291 22.50 -4.57 -3.56
C ALA A 291 23.27 -4.40 -4.87
N TYR A 292 23.35 -5.44 -5.67
CA TYR A 292 23.83 -5.39 -7.04
C TYR A 292 23.28 -6.55 -7.89
N ALA A 293 23.16 -6.34 -9.20
CA ALA A 293 22.92 -7.40 -10.18
C ALA A 293 24.21 -7.85 -10.86
N TYR A 294 24.33 -9.13 -11.08
CA TYR A 294 25.39 -9.74 -11.88
C TYR A 294 24.80 -10.76 -12.85
N VAL A 295 25.64 -11.29 -13.75
CA VAL A 295 25.20 -12.16 -14.87
C VAL A 295 24.33 -13.33 -14.41
N ASP A 296 24.67 -13.95 -13.29
CA ASP A 296 24.05 -15.17 -12.79
C ASP A 296 23.49 -15.08 -11.36
N HIS A 297 23.56 -13.92 -10.74
CA HIS A 297 23.04 -13.73 -9.40
C HIS A 297 22.71 -12.26 -9.07
N VAL A 298 21.94 -12.10 -8.02
CA VAL A 298 21.72 -10.84 -7.31
C VAL A 298 22.41 -10.90 -5.95
N GLY A 299 23.17 -9.88 -5.60
CA GLY A 299 23.80 -9.75 -4.29
C GLY A 299 23.03 -8.77 -3.40
N ILE A 300 22.73 -9.20 -2.18
CA ILE A 300 22.07 -8.35 -1.17
C ILE A 300 23.01 -8.20 0.03
N GLN A 301 23.09 -7.00 0.59
CA GLN A 301 23.91 -6.72 1.75
C GLN A 301 23.57 -7.65 2.93
N ARG A 302 24.58 -8.22 3.58
CA ARG A 302 24.42 -9.22 4.63
C ARG A 302 23.55 -8.77 5.81
N ASP A 303 23.57 -7.50 6.14
CA ASP A 303 22.78 -6.96 7.26
C ASP A 303 21.26 -7.07 7.04
N TYR A 304 20.82 -7.24 5.80
CA TYR A 304 19.41 -7.44 5.44
C TYR A 304 18.98 -8.89 5.33
N GLU A 305 19.88 -9.85 5.56
CA GLU A 305 19.60 -11.27 5.39
C GLU A 305 18.39 -11.74 6.19
N THR A 306 18.33 -11.42 7.49
CA THR A 306 17.18 -11.81 8.32
C THR A 306 15.87 -11.18 7.86
N SER A 307 15.91 -9.96 7.32
CA SER A 307 14.70 -9.31 6.76
C SER A 307 14.21 -10.01 5.49
N MET A 308 15.11 -10.53 4.67
CA MET A 308 14.75 -11.30 3.47
C MET A 308 14.04 -12.62 3.79
N LEU A 309 14.38 -13.23 4.92
CA LEU A 309 13.80 -14.51 5.36
C LEU A 309 12.49 -14.35 6.15
N LYS A 310 12.04 -13.11 6.42
CA LYS A 310 10.80 -12.80 7.14
C LYS A 310 9.65 -12.45 6.18
N THR A 311 8.43 -12.51 6.71
CA THR A 311 7.22 -12.25 5.93
C THR A 311 6.43 -11.03 6.41
N ASP A 312 6.86 -10.39 7.50
CA ASP A 312 6.19 -9.19 8.02
C ASP A 312 6.46 -7.95 7.12
N LYS A 313 5.49 -7.04 7.09
CA LYS A 313 5.51 -5.86 6.20
C LYS A 313 6.74 -4.95 6.43
N SER A 314 7.22 -4.83 7.67
CA SER A 314 8.38 -3.98 7.98
C SER A 314 9.66 -4.56 7.40
N SER A 315 9.89 -5.86 7.60
CA SER A 315 11.04 -6.59 7.03
C SER A 315 10.99 -6.54 5.50
N LEU A 316 9.82 -6.83 4.92
CA LEU A 316 9.60 -6.76 3.48
C LEU A 316 9.92 -5.37 2.92
N GLY A 317 9.40 -4.30 3.53
CA GLY A 317 9.65 -2.92 3.11
C GLY A 317 11.12 -2.52 3.11
N SER A 318 11.96 -3.19 3.91
CA SER A 318 13.40 -2.90 3.96
C SER A 318 14.20 -3.49 2.79
N VAL A 319 13.71 -4.56 2.14
CA VAL A 319 14.48 -5.33 1.14
C VAL A 319 13.81 -5.45 -0.23
N LEU A 320 12.48 -5.34 -0.29
CA LEU A 320 11.70 -5.61 -1.51
C LEU A 320 12.18 -4.79 -2.70
N TRP A 321 12.29 -3.46 -2.52
CA TRP A 321 12.72 -2.59 -3.62
C TRP A 321 14.09 -2.98 -4.14
N ALA A 322 15.08 -3.13 -3.26
CA ALA A 322 16.44 -3.45 -3.65
C ALA A 322 16.52 -4.80 -4.38
N THR A 323 15.86 -5.83 -3.85
CA THR A 323 15.87 -7.16 -4.46
C THR A 323 15.25 -7.16 -5.86
N VAL A 324 14.06 -6.56 -6.01
CA VAL A 324 13.37 -6.56 -7.30
C VAL A 324 13.99 -5.56 -8.29
N HIS A 325 14.61 -4.48 -7.81
CA HIS A 325 15.41 -3.56 -8.62
C HIS A 325 16.59 -4.29 -9.30
N GLU A 326 17.31 -5.12 -8.56
CA GLU A 326 18.44 -5.87 -9.10
C GLU A 326 17.98 -7.00 -10.03
N VAL A 327 16.87 -7.68 -9.71
CA VAL A 327 16.23 -8.61 -10.65
C VAL A 327 15.76 -7.88 -11.90
N GLY A 328 15.28 -6.66 -11.78
CA GLY A 328 14.93 -5.79 -12.90
C GLY A 328 16.11 -5.55 -13.84
N HIS A 329 17.33 -5.34 -13.33
CA HIS A 329 18.53 -5.25 -14.15
C HIS A 329 18.81 -6.55 -14.92
N GLN A 330 18.57 -7.71 -14.31
CA GLN A 330 18.73 -8.98 -15.00
C GLN A 330 17.69 -9.16 -16.11
N MET A 331 16.44 -8.79 -15.83
CA MET A 331 15.31 -8.99 -16.76
C MET A 331 15.23 -7.95 -17.88
N ASP A 332 15.86 -6.79 -17.72
CA ASP A 332 15.78 -5.71 -18.68
C ASP A 332 16.30 -6.13 -20.08
N ILE A 333 15.76 -5.56 -21.12
CA ILE A 333 16.13 -5.85 -22.51
C ILE A 333 17.05 -4.75 -23.02
N ASP A 334 18.30 -5.07 -23.40
CA ASP A 334 19.32 -4.09 -23.82
C ASP A 334 18.82 -3.07 -24.84
N ALA A 335 18.06 -3.54 -25.84
CA ALA A 335 17.51 -2.68 -26.87
C ALA A 335 16.53 -1.62 -26.35
N ARG A 336 16.01 -1.81 -25.13
CA ARG A 336 15.05 -0.91 -24.48
C ARG A 336 15.57 -0.33 -23.15
N ALA A 337 16.54 -0.95 -22.53
CA ALA A 337 16.98 -0.62 -21.17
C ALA A 337 17.51 0.82 -21.05
N TRP A 338 16.98 1.57 -20.09
CA TRP A 338 17.57 2.77 -19.52
C TRP A 338 17.99 2.44 -18.09
N PRO A 339 19.27 2.08 -17.86
CA PRO A 339 19.76 1.64 -16.55
C PRO A 339 19.35 2.62 -15.44
N GLU A 340 19.03 2.10 -14.26
CA GLU A 340 18.52 2.81 -13.08
C GLU A 340 17.13 3.48 -13.28
N ILE A 341 16.51 3.27 -14.45
CA ILE A 341 15.17 3.79 -14.76
C ILE A 341 14.22 2.63 -15.09
N THR A 342 14.48 1.90 -16.20
CA THR A 342 13.56 0.87 -16.65
C THR A 342 13.54 -0.36 -15.76
N ASN A 343 14.66 -0.73 -15.14
CA ASN A 343 14.72 -1.77 -14.12
C ASN A 343 13.85 -1.46 -12.88
N ASN A 344 13.57 -0.19 -12.60
CA ASN A 344 12.64 0.23 -11.55
C ASN A 344 11.17 -0.03 -11.88
N MET A 345 10.79 -0.36 -13.11
CA MET A 345 9.41 -0.74 -13.45
C MET A 345 8.96 -1.96 -12.64
N TRP A 346 9.82 -2.98 -12.53
CA TRP A 346 9.55 -4.18 -11.74
C TRP A 346 9.51 -3.88 -10.25
N ALA A 347 10.46 -3.08 -9.74
CA ALA A 347 10.51 -2.71 -8.33
C ALA A 347 9.28 -1.88 -7.91
N ASN A 348 8.84 -0.94 -8.76
CA ASN A 348 7.66 -0.13 -8.51
C ASN A 348 6.38 -0.96 -8.53
N ASN A 349 6.23 -1.87 -9.50
CA ASN A 349 5.12 -2.80 -9.56
C ASN A 349 5.05 -3.69 -8.31
N ALA A 350 6.16 -4.31 -7.91
CA ALA A 350 6.23 -5.14 -6.71
C ALA A 350 5.90 -4.34 -5.44
N HIS A 351 6.40 -3.11 -5.34
CA HIS A 351 6.11 -2.22 -4.21
C HIS A 351 4.61 -1.97 -4.06
N ILE A 352 3.95 -1.56 -5.13
CA ILE A 352 2.52 -1.27 -5.13
C ILE A 352 1.69 -2.53 -4.84
N LYS A 353 2.03 -3.67 -5.44
CA LYS A 353 1.35 -4.96 -5.20
C LYS A 353 1.43 -5.41 -3.74
N GLN A 354 2.49 -5.08 -3.05
CA GLN A 354 2.67 -5.35 -1.61
C GLN A 354 2.11 -4.23 -0.70
N GLY A 355 1.39 -3.27 -1.27
CA GLY A 355 0.73 -2.18 -0.54
C GLY A 355 1.69 -1.12 0.01
N PHE A 356 2.81 -0.90 -0.65
CA PHE A 356 3.70 0.24 -0.42
C PHE A 356 3.40 1.35 -1.42
N ASP A 357 3.82 2.58 -1.08
CA ASP A 357 3.62 3.73 -1.94
C ASP A 357 4.46 3.65 -3.23
N ASP A 358 3.91 4.18 -4.30
CA ASP A 358 4.59 4.42 -5.56
C ASP A 358 5.76 5.42 -5.35
N ARG A 359 6.90 5.16 -5.99
CA ARG A 359 8.07 6.03 -5.92
C ARG A 359 8.19 7.05 -7.05
N VAL A 360 7.26 7.06 -7.99
CA VAL A 360 7.24 8.07 -9.05
C VAL A 360 6.96 9.45 -8.47
N ASN A 361 7.78 10.42 -8.82
CA ASN A 361 7.66 11.79 -8.30
C ASN A 361 6.72 12.64 -9.16
N TYR A 362 5.40 12.42 -9.02
CA TYR A 362 4.37 13.08 -9.82
C TYR A 362 4.35 14.60 -9.64
N THR A 363 4.61 15.12 -8.45
CA THR A 363 4.62 16.56 -8.18
C THR A 363 5.58 17.29 -9.09
N TYR A 364 6.80 16.77 -9.26
CA TYR A 364 7.78 17.35 -10.18
C TYR A 364 7.44 17.10 -11.63
N ILE A 365 6.87 15.93 -11.97
CA ILE A 365 6.39 15.66 -13.33
C ILE A 365 5.35 16.70 -13.71
N TYR A 366 4.35 16.95 -12.90
CA TYR A 366 3.33 17.96 -13.15
C TYR A 366 3.93 19.36 -13.28
N LYS A 367 4.83 19.73 -12.38
CA LYS A 367 5.52 21.02 -12.44
C LYS A 367 6.23 21.24 -13.77
N TYR A 368 6.86 20.20 -14.33
CA TYR A 368 7.65 20.34 -15.56
C TYR A 368 6.84 20.14 -16.83
N LEU A 369 5.86 19.24 -16.81
CA LEU A 369 5.13 18.84 -18.01
C LEU A 369 3.75 19.47 -18.17
N ALA A 370 3.11 19.95 -17.11
CA ALA A 370 1.81 20.59 -17.24
C ALA A 370 1.85 21.86 -18.10
N PRO A 371 2.81 22.81 -17.96
CA PRO A 371 2.89 23.99 -18.81
C PRO A 371 2.92 23.63 -20.30
N GLU A 372 2.33 24.48 -21.15
CA GLU A 372 2.22 24.24 -22.59
C GLU A 372 3.58 23.87 -23.21
N LYS A 373 4.62 24.61 -22.87
CA LYS A 373 6.01 24.23 -23.13
C LYS A 373 6.60 23.62 -21.88
N SER A 374 7.07 22.38 -21.98
CA SER A 374 7.73 21.70 -20.87
C SER A 374 8.94 22.48 -20.36
N LEU A 375 9.06 22.58 -19.05
CA LEU A 375 10.16 23.34 -18.39
C LEU A 375 11.45 22.53 -18.34
N ARG A 376 11.37 21.20 -18.40
CA ARG A 376 12.52 20.28 -18.43
C ARG A 376 12.23 19.10 -19.35
N GLY A 377 13.27 18.63 -20.02
CA GLY A 377 13.23 17.41 -20.80
C GLY A 377 13.67 16.20 -20.00
N PHE A 378 13.50 15.00 -20.60
CA PHE A 378 13.83 13.70 -20.02
C PHE A 378 15.25 13.65 -19.44
N GLU A 379 16.25 14.16 -20.15
CA GLU A 379 17.66 14.08 -19.70
C GLU A 379 17.94 14.88 -18.41
N GLU A 380 17.16 15.92 -18.16
CA GLU A 380 17.31 16.81 -17.00
C GLU A 380 16.54 16.33 -15.76
N MET A 381 15.72 15.29 -15.92
CA MET A 381 14.93 14.68 -14.83
C MET A 381 15.78 13.72 -14.01
N ASP A 382 15.40 13.50 -12.74
CA ASP A 382 15.97 12.44 -11.92
C ASP A 382 15.39 11.05 -12.29
N TYR A 383 15.92 9.99 -11.71
CA TYR A 383 15.55 8.62 -12.03
C TYR A 383 14.04 8.31 -11.81
N PHE A 384 13.45 8.83 -10.73
CA PHE A 384 12.03 8.59 -10.42
C PHE A 384 11.08 9.46 -11.25
N GLN A 385 11.53 10.62 -11.70
CA GLN A 385 10.79 11.43 -12.68
C GLN A 385 10.85 10.77 -14.07
N LYS A 386 12.02 10.26 -14.47
CA LYS A 386 12.19 9.51 -15.72
C LYS A 386 11.37 8.21 -15.73
N LEU A 387 11.30 7.51 -14.59
CA LEU A 387 10.46 6.33 -14.41
C LEU A 387 8.99 6.65 -14.71
N GLY A 388 8.53 7.84 -14.37
CA GLY A 388 7.17 8.29 -14.63
C GLY A 388 6.76 8.21 -16.10
N MET A 389 7.69 8.46 -17.05
CA MET A 389 7.40 8.32 -18.48
C MET A 389 6.98 6.88 -18.86
N PHE A 390 7.59 5.87 -18.27
CA PHE A 390 7.23 4.47 -18.52
C PHE A 390 6.01 4.05 -17.71
N TRP A 391 5.97 4.48 -16.44
CA TRP A 391 4.92 4.08 -15.52
C TRP A 391 3.55 4.65 -15.90
N GLN A 392 3.47 5.88 -16.39
CA GLN A 392 2.21 6.46 -16.85
C GLN A 392 1.60 5.73 -18.06
N LEU A 393 2.43 5.14 -18.93
CA LEU A 393 1.94 4.27 -20.01
C LEU A 393 1.40 2.94 -19.44
N GLN A 394 2.03 2.41 -18.39
CA GLN A 394 1.51 1.25 -17.65
C GLN A 394 0.16 1.55 -16.97
N LEU A 395 0.02 2.75 -16.39
CA LEU A 395 -1.25 3.18 -15.79
C LEU A 395 -2.38 3.37 -16.81
N LYS A 396 -2.03 3.65 -18.08
CA LYS A 396 -3.02 3.73 -19.16
C LYS A 396 -3.57 2.35 -19.57
N LYS A 397 -2.77 1.30 -19.45
CA LYS A 397 -3.15 -0.07 -19.80
C LYS A 397 -2.39 -1.06 -18.92
N ASP A 398 -3.08 -1.84 -18.11
CA ASP A 398 -2.50 -2.77 -17.13
C ASP A 398 -1.56 -3.81 -17.75
N THR A 399 -1.77 -4.18 -19.02
CA THR A 399 -0.94 -5.13 -19.75
C THR A 399 0.17 -4.47 -20.58
N TYR A 400 0.32 -3.13 -20.49
CA TYR A 400 1.24 -2.39 -21.37
C TYR A 400 2.67 -2.92 -21.32
N TRP A 401 3.25 -3.08 -20.13
CA TRP A 401 4.64 -3.52 -19.99
C TRP A 401 4.85 -4.93 -20.54
N ALA A 402 3.96 -5.85 -20.20
CA ALA A 402 4.01 -7.24 -20.71
C ALA A 402 3.93 -7.32 -22.24
N GLU A 403 3.04 -6.56 -22.85
CA GLU A 403 2.88 -6.50 -24.30
C GLU A 403 4.09 -5.85 -24.98
N LEU A 404 4.59 -4.74 -24.39
CA LEU A 404 5.79 -4.07 -24.88
C LEU A 404 7.00 -5.01 -24.86
N GLU A 405 7.24 -5.66 -23.72
CA GLU A 405 8.29 -6.67 -23.55
C GLU A 405 8.18 -7.79 -24.58
N SER A 406 6.97 -8.34 -24.78
CA SER A 406 6.72 -9.39 -25.77
C SER A 406 7.05 -8.93 -27.20
N LEU A 407 6.74 -7.67 -27.56
CA LEU A 407 7.13 -7.13 -28.88
C LEU A 407 8.64 -7.06 -29.05
N TYR A 408 9.37 -6.61 -28.03
CA TYR A 408 10.85 -6.57 -28.09
C TYR A 408 11.44 -7.96 -28.21
N ARG A 409 10.95 -8.94 -27.46
CA ARG A 409 11.42 -10.33 -27.56
C ARG A 409 11.13 -10.96 -28.91
N LYS A 410 9.95 -10.73 -29.49
CA LYS A 410 9.54 -11.27 -30.77
C LYS A 410 10.27 -10.63 -31.95
N ARG A 411 10.42 -9.31 -31.94
CA ARG A 411 10.97 -8.54 -33.06
C ARG A 411 12.49 -8.38 -32.99
N LYS A 412 13.07 -8.56 -31.83
CA LYS A 412 14.52 -8.54 -31.57
C LYS A 412 15.21 -7.31 -32.20
N PRO A 413 14.74 -6.08 -31.92
CA PRO A 413 15.33 -4.89 -32.48
C PRO A 413 16.79 -4.71 -32.00
N SER A 414 17.64 -4.17 -32.85
CA SER A 414 19.04 -3.85 -32.54
C SER A 414 19.32 -2.39 -32.92
N PRO A 415 19.03 -1.45 -32.02
CA PRO A 415 19.27 -0.05 -32.28
C PRO A 415 20.77 0.26 -32.36
N ASN A 416 21.20 0.97 -33.43
CA ASN A 416 22.60 1.32 -33.64
C ASN A 416 23.02 2.61 -32.88
N ASN A 417 22.05 3.36 -32.41
CA ASN A 417 22.28 4.62 -31.69
C ASN A 417 21.09 4.97 -30.79
N TYR A 418 21.27 5.97 -29.96
CA TYR A 418 20.29 6.42 -28.97
C TYR A 418 18.98 6.92 -29.60
N GLN A 419 19.04 7.57 -30.79
CA GLN A 419 17.83 8.02 -31.47
C GLN A 419 16.97 6.85 -31.95
N GLN A 420 17.58 5.83 -32.54
CA GLN A 420 16.85 4.63 -32.96
C GLN A 420 16.21 3.90 -31.77
N LYS A 421 16.91 3.89 -30.63
CA LYS A 421 16.36 3.30 -29.38
C LYS A 421 15.09 4.04 -28.94
N LYS A 422 15.08 5.38 -28.97
CA LYS A 422 13.89 6.19 -28.69
C LYS A 422 12.75 5.92 -29.66
N ASP A 423 13.06 5.90 -30.96
CA ASP A 423 12.08 5.69 -32.03
C ASP A 423 11.41 4.32 -31.97
N ILE A 424 12.17 3.27 -31.62
CA ILE A 424 11.65 1.92 -31.43
C ILE A 424 10.70 1.89 -30.22
N LEU A 425 11.10 2.48 -29.08
CA LEU A 425 10.26 2.57 -27.91
C LEU A 425 8.93 3.25 -28.24
N ALA A 426 8.99 4.43 -28.88
CA ALA A 426 7.79 5.19 -29.23
C ALA A 426 6.87 4.42 -30.19
N THR A 427 7.47 3.73 -31.17
CA THR A 427 6.73 2.93 -32.15
C THR A 427 6.00 1.75 -31.48
N TYR A 428 6.69 1.00 -30.62
CA TYR A 428 6.10 -0.16 -29.96
C TYR A 428 5.09 0.25 -28.89
N SER A 429 5.37 1.32 -28.14
CA SER A 429 4.42 1.85 -27.17
C SER A 429 3.13 2.34 -27.83
N SER A 430 3.26 3.03 -28.99
CA SER A 430 2.10 3.48 -29.75
C SER A 430 1.29 2.30 -30.32
N GLU A 431 1.96 1.23 -30.69
CA GLU A 431 1.29 0.00 -31.15
C GLU A 431 0.52 -0.69 -30.01
N VAL A 432 1.13 -0.86 -28.84
CA VAL A 432 0.52 -1.51 -27.67
C VAL A 432 -0.71 -0.74 -27.19
N LEU A 433 -0.63 0.58 -27.15
CA LEU A 433 -1.73 1.42 -26.68
C LEU A 433 -2.74 1.77 -27.80
N ASN A 434 -2.39 1.54 -29.06
CA ASN A 434 -3.12 2.00 -30.23
C ASN A 434 -3.39 3.52 -30.19
N ILE A 435 -2.36 4.30 -29.80
CA ILE A 435 -2.41 5.76 -29.69
C ILE A 435 -1.15 6.33 -30.35
N ASN A 436 -1.28 7.43 -31.08
CA ASN A 436 -0.14 8.21 -31.51
C ASN A 436 0.50 8.92 -30.32
N LEU A 437 1.59 8.40 -29.80
CA LEU A 437 2.29 8.92 -28.63
C LEU A 437 3.34 10.00 -28.96
N THR A 438 3.39 10.53 -30.17
CA THR A 438 4.36 11.58 -30.55
C THR A 438 4.36 12.72 -29.56
N TYR A 439 3.19 13.29 -29.28
CA TYR A 439 3.07 14.43 -28.38
C TYR A 439 3.43 14.08 -26.92
N TYR A 440 3.11 12.85 -26.48
CA TYR A 440 3.48 12.37 -25.15
C TYR A 440 5.00 12.34 -24.94
N PHE A 441 5.73 11.75 -25.90
CA PHE A 441 7.19 11.68 -25.82
C PHE A 441 7.85 13.06 -25.97
N GLU A 442 7.34 13.90 -26.90
CA GLU A 442 7.82 15.28 -27.03
C GLU A 442 7.58 16.10 -25.76
N LYS A 443 6.48 15.87 -25.08
CA LYS A 443 6.16 16.51 -23.80
C LYS A 443 7.19 16.17 -22.73
N TYR A 444 7.71 14.96 -22.72
CA TYR A 444 8.84 14.56 -21.90
C TYR A 444 10.21 15.06 -22.42
N GLY A 445 10.26 15.80 -23.53
CA GLY A 445 11.53 16.16 -24.18
C GLY A 445 12.29 14.93 -24.72
N PHE A 446 11.57 13.88 -25.05
CA PHE A 446 12.07 12.65 -25.62
C PHE A 446 11.91 12.74 -27.15
N ASP A 447 12.78 13.53 -27.78
CA ASP A 447 12.65 13.88 -29.19
C ASP A 447 12.69 12.66 -30.10
N LEU A 448 11.70 12.53 -30.98
CA LEU A 448 11.58 11.49 -31.97
C LEU A 448 12.07 11.99 -33.34
N SER A 449 12.59 11.07 -34.16
CA SER A 449 12.94 11.40 -35.53
C SER A 449 11.70 11.69 -36.39
N ASP A 450 11.86 12.47 -37.48
CA ASP A 450 10.76 12.75 -38.40
C ASP A 450 10.20 11.48 -39.05
N GLU A 451 11.06 10.49 -39.32
CA GLU A 451 10.65 9.19 -39.82
C GLU A 451 9.76 8.44 -38.80
N CYS A 452 10.11 8.49 -37.53
CA CYS A 452 9.30 7.90 -36.45
C CYS A 452 7.95 8.60 -36.36
N LYS A 453 7.93 9.94 -36.30
CA LYS A 453 6.70 10.74 -36.26
C LYS A 453 5.76 10.42 -37.42
N GLU A 454 6.30 10.28 -38.64
CA GLU A 454 5.51 9.89 -39.80
C GLU A 454 4.90 8.50 -39.66
N LYS A 455 5.68 7.52 -39.15
CA LYS A 455 5.17 6.16 -38.88
C LYS A 455 4.06 6.14 -37.83
N LEU A 456 4.11 7.04 -36.85
CA LEU A 456 3.13 7.07 -35.76
C LEU A 456 1.78 7.68 -36.19
N LYS A 457 1.71 8.40 -37.32
CA LYS A 457 0.44 8.97 -37.86
C LYS A 457 -0.61 7.92 -38.20
N LYS A 458 -0.22 6.65 -38.35
CA LYS A 458 -1.18 5.54 -38.55
C LYS A 458 -2.04 5.23 -37.34
N TYR A 459 -1.61 5.64 -36.13
CA TYR A 459 -2.38 5.46 -34.91
C TYR A 459 -3.25 6.69 -34.63
N PRO A 460 -4.43 6.51 -33.99
CA PRO A 460 -5.29 7.62 -33.62
C PRO A 460 -4.57 8.64 -32.75
N THR A 461 -4.75 9.92 -33.02
CA THR A 461 -4.37 10.97 -32.10
C THR A 461 -5.33 10.97 -30.90
N SER A 462 -4.82 11.16 -29.71
CA SER A 462 -5.60 11.31 -28.49
C SER A 462 -5.34 12.69 -27.88
N ASN A 463 -6.40 13.32 -27.38
CA ASN A 463 -6.32 14.57 -26.62
C ASN A 463 -6.06 14.32 -25.12
N GLU A 464 -5.98 13.04 -24.71
CA GLU A 464 -5.73 12.68 -23.33
C GLU A 464 -4.33 13.10 -22.89
N LYS A 465 -4.25 13.80 -21.77
CA LYS A 465 -3.00 14.23 -21.14
C LYS A 465 -2.44 13.15 -20.25
N LEU A 466 -1.89 12.09 -20.87
CA LEU A 466 -1.38 10.91 -20.17
C LEU A 466 -0.32 11.24 -19.10
N TRP A 467 0.40 12.36 -19.22
CA TRP A 467 1.35 12.83 -18.22
C TRP A 467 0.70 13.32 -16.91
N TYR A 468 -0.63 13.33 -16.81
CA TYR A 468 -1.35 13.58 -15.56
C TYR A 468 -1.67 12.30 -14.79
N LEU A 469 -1.58 11.11 -15.41
CA LEU A 469 -1.82 9.85 -14.73
C LEU A 469 -0.87 9.66 -13.53
N ASN A 470 -1.44 9.17 -12.43
CA ASN A 470 -0.71 8.73 -11.25
C ASN A 470 -1.34 7.46 -10.67
N SER A 471 -0.73 6.84 -9.67
CA SER A 471 -1.18 5.55 -9.16
C SER A 471 -2.58 5.54 -8.54
N SER A 472 -3.21 6.71 -8.31
CA SER A 472 -4.61 6.77 -7.87
C SER A 472 -5.62 6.28 -8.92
N VAL A 473 -5.19 6.12 -10.20
CA VAL A 473 -6.03 5.58 -11.28
C VAL A 473 -6.07 4.06 -11.31
N MET A 474 -5.20 3.40 -10.57
CA MET A 474 -5.17 1.93 -10.49
C MET A 474 -6.49 1.42 -9.93
N ASN A 475 -7.06 0.41 -10.61
CA ASN A 475 -8.35 -0.19 -10.26
C ASN A 475 -9.53 0.82 -10.23
N TYR A 476 -9.41 1.94 -10.95
CA TYR A 476 -10.51 2.89 -11.06
C TYR A 476 -11.50 2.46 -12.16
N GLU A 477 -12.74 2.19 -11.78
CA GLU A 477 -13.83 1.78 -12.65
C GLU A 477 -14.94 2.84 -12.76
N GLY A 478 -14.71 4.06 -12.22
CA GLY A 478 -15.69 5.14 -12.21
C GLY A 478 -15.98 5.72 -13.61
N GLN A 479 -17.13 6.40 -13.75
CA GLN A 479 -17.57 7.00 -15.02
C GLN A 479 -16.80 8.28 -15.39
N GLY A 480 -16.05 8.85 -14.46
CA GLY A 480 -15.36 10.14 -14.66
C GLY A 480 -16.31 11.33 -14.62
N PHE A 481 -15.93 12.42 -15.34
CA PHE A 481 -16.66 13.69 -15.30
C PHE A 481 -17.44 14.02 -16.56
N ASP A 482 -17.56 13.11 -17.51
CA ASP A 482 -18.38 13.33 -18.70
C ASP A 482 -19.84 13.59 -18.33
N ASN A 483 -20.34 14.81 -18.66
CA ASN A 483 -21.68 15.28 -18.34
C ASN A 483 -22.02 15.38 -16.83
N VAL A 484 -21.02 15.40 -15.96
CA VAL A 484 -21.19 15.59 -14.51
C VAL A 484 -21.00 17.06 -14.17
N ASP A 485 -21.96 17.65 -13.46
CA ASP A 485 -21.76 18.95 -12.82
C ASP A 485 -20.91 18.75 -11.56
N THR A 486 -19.65 19.15 -11.65
CA THR A 486 -18.67 18.98 -10.56
C THR A 486 -18.90 19.97 -9.43
N ASN A 487 -19.76 20.99 -9.62
CA ASN A 487 -19.95 22.09 -8.69
C ASN A 487 -18.61 22.67 -8.19
N LEU A 488 -17.64 22.75 -9.10
CA LEU A 488 -16.33 23.32 -8.77
C LEU A 488 -16.48 24.78 -8.40
N ASP A 489 -16.13 25.13 -7.17
CA ASP A 489 -15.97 26.50 -6.72
C ASP A 489 -14.48 26.80 -6.57
N VAL A 490 -14.05 27.96 -7.10
CA VAL A 490 -12.66 28.39 -7.04
C VAL A 490 -12.62 29.76 -6.40
N THR A 491 -11.78 29.90 -5.38
CA THR A 491 -11.54 31.17 -4.70
C THR A 491 -10.09 31.57 -4.84
N LEU A 492 -9.85 32.87 -4.85
CA LEU A 492 -8.50 33.47 -4.95
C LEU A 492 -8.13 34.16 -3.66
N SER A 493 -6.87 34.07 -3.30
CA SER A 493 -6.27 34.94 -2.28
C SER A 493 -4.93 35.45 -2.76
N LYS A 494 -4.65 36.76 -2.52
CA LYS A 494 -3.39 37.38 -2.92
C LYS A 494 -2.52 37.64 -1.71
N SER A 495 -1.25 37.25 -1.78
CA SER A 495 -0.21 37.59 -0.81
C SER A 495 1.00 38.11 -1.56
N LYS A 496 1.27 39.42 -1.46
CA LYS A 496 2.35 40.12 -2.24
C LYS A 496 2.14 39.90 -3.75
N SER A 497 3.09 39.21 -4.40
CA SER A 497 3.06 38.88 -5.85
C SER A 497 2.44 37.52 -6.14
N ASN A 498 2.04 36.78 -5.12
CA ASN A 498 1.54 35.41 -5.27
C ASN A 498 0.03 35.40 -5.24
N ILE A 499 -0.58 34.61 -6.11
CA ILE A 499 -2.01 34.31 -6.09
C ILE A 499 -2.18 32.83 -5.78
N LYS A 500 -2.92 32.55 -4.67
CA LYS A 500 -3.34 31.20 -4.32
C LYS A 500 -4.77 30.97 -4.80
N LEU A 501 -4.95 29.95 -5.62
CA LEU A 501 -6.23 29.41 -6.00
C LEU A 501 -6.61 28.32 -5.02
N THR A 502 -7.84 28.31 -4.53
CA THR A 502 -8.38 27.24 -3.69
C THR A 502 -9.57 26.64 -4.41
N MET A 503 -9.56 25.33 -4.63
CA MET A 503 -10.54 24.56 -5.39
C MET A 503 -11.37 23.70 -4.45
N ASN A 504 -12.70 23.84 -4.53
CA ASN A 504 -13.66 23.00 -3.81
C ASN A 504 -14.57 22.31 -4.81
N ILE A 505 -14.61 21.00 -4.77
CA ILE A 505 -15.46 20.18 -5.64
C ILE A 505 -16.51 19.43 -4.79
N ASN A 506 -17.61 19.01 -5.41
CA ASN A 506 -18.63 18.23 -4.74
C ASN A 506 -18.04 16.99 -4.05
N LYS A 507 -18.37 16.77 -2.78
CA LYS A 507 -17.86 15.65 -1.97
C LYS A 507 -18.22 14.28 -2.57
N SER A 508 -19.37 14.15 -3.21
CA SER A 508 -19.83 12.87 -3.79
C SER A 508 -18.97 12.35 -4.93
N ILE A 509 -18.27 13.23 -5.64
CA ILE A 509 -17.41 12.89 -6.80
C ILE A 509 -15.93 13.08 -6.50
N LYS A 510 -15.57 13.38 -5.25
CA LYS A 510 -14.18 13.59 -4.85
C LYS A 510 -13.30 12.35 -5.09
N ASN A 511 -13.87 11.16 -5.00
CA ASN A 511 -13.16 9.91 -5.26
C ASN A 511 -12.84 9.69 -6.75
N ASP A 512 -13.56 10.35 -7.65
CA ASP A 512 -13.30 10.31 -9.10
C ASP A 512 -12.25 11.33 -9.54
N LEU A 513 -11.95 12.32 -8.69
CA LEU A 513 -11.01 13.39 -9.00
C LEU A 513 -9.57 12.87 -9.09
N LEU A 514 -8.91 13.17 -10.21
CA LEU A 514 -7.47 13.04 -10.40
C LEU A 514 -6.73 14.31 -9.94
N GLY A 515 -7.22 15.48 -10.35
CA GLY A 515 -6.62 16.77 -10.03
C GLY A 515 -7.18 17.92 -10.86
N TYR A 516 -6.52 19.06 -10.80
CA TYR A 516 -6.92 20.30 -11.44
C TYR A 516 -5.82 20.83 -12.36
N GLU A 517 -6.18 21.13 -13.60
CA GLU A 517 -5.33 21.88 -14.52
C GLU A 517 -5.58 23.37 -14.33
N ILE A 518 -4.49 24.13 -14.23
CA ILE A 518 -4.51 25.57 -14.01
C ILE A 518 -4.07 26.27 -15.29
N ILE A 519 -4.93 27.07 -15.84
CA ILE A 519 -4.71 27.87 -17.05
C ILE A 519 -4.67 29.34 -16.64
N LYS A 520 -3.66 30.07 -17.11
CA LYS A 520 -3.48 31.51 -16.90
C LYS A 520 -3.34 32.20 -18.25
N ASP A 521 -4.20 33.19 -18.49
CA ASP A 521 -4.21 33.98 -19.74
C ASP A 521 -4.23 33.10 -21.01
N GLY A 522 -5.02 31.98 -20.95
CA GLY A 522 -5.16 31.00 -22.02
C GLY A 522 -4.02 29.98 -22.14
N LYS A 523 -3.05 29.96 -21.22
CA LYS A 523 -1.92 29.03 -21.21
C LYS A 523 -1.93 28.16 -19.95
N VAL A 524 -1.74 26.86 -20.10
CA VAL A 524 -1.55 25.97 -18.96
C VAL A 524 -0.26 26.31 -18.23
N ILE A 525 -0.37 26.61 -16.94
CA ILE A 525 0.77 26.93 -16.06
C ILE A 525 1.09 25.85 -15.05
N GLY A 526 0.16 24.92 -14.80
CA GLY A 526 0.37 23.85 -13.85
C GLY A 526 -0.77 22.83 -13.81
N PHE A 527 -0.51 21.75 -13.07
CA PHE A 527 -1.48 20.76 -12.66
C PHE A 527 -1.22 20.39 -11.20
N THR A 528 -2.27 20.18 -10.43
CA THR A 528 -2.15 19.80 -9.00
C THR A 528 -3.20 18.78 -8.62
N THR A 529 -2.83 17.84 -7.74
CA THR A 529 -3.76 16.91 -7.08
C THR A 529 -4.30 17.49 -5.77
N GLU A 530 -3.72 18.61 -5.32
CA GLU A 530 -4.12 19.30 -4.10
C GLU A 530 -5.32 20.21 -4.34
N SER A 531 -6.05 20.54 -3.29
CA SER A 531 -7.16 21.48 -3.34
C SER A 531 -6.71 22.95 -3.44
N SER A 532 -5.43 23.23 -3.63
CA SER A 532 -4.92 24.58 -3.87
C SER A 532 -3.71 24.60 -4.78
N TYR A 533 -3.53 25.73 -5.47
CA TYR A 533 -2.39 26.00 -6.33
C TYR A 533 -1.91 27.44 -6.11
N THR A 534 -0.61 27.68 -6.04
CA THR A 534 -0.03 29.02 -5.90
C THR A 534 0.73 29.42 -7.15
N ASP A 535 0.27 30.49 -7.80
CA ASP A 535 1.00 31.15 -8.88
C ASP A 535 1.91 32.24 -8.30
N ASN A 536 3.23 32.03 -8.41
CA ASN A 536 4.26 32.96 -7.92
C ASN A 536 4.61 34.05 -8.94
N GLU A 537 4.08 33.98 -10.15
CA GLU A 537 4.35 34.92 -11.25
C GLU A 537 3.08 35.66 -11.70
N ALA A 538 2.12 35.80 -10.78
CA ALA A 538 0.87 36.46 -11.06
C ALA A 538 1.03 37.98 -11.31
N ASN A 539 0.20 38.51 -12.18
CA ASN A 539 0.02 39.96 -12.33
C ASN A 539 -1.44 40.36 -12.09
N ASP A 540 -1.68 41.65 -11.88
CA ASP A 540 -2.98 42.18 -11.47
C ASP A 540 -4.09 42.01 -12.52
N ASN A 541 -3.78 41.65 -13.75
CA ASN A 541 -4.75 41.43 -14.83
C ASN A 541 -4.89 39.96 -15.25
N SER A 542 -4.21 39.04 -14.55
CA SER A 542 -4.24 37.62 -14.89
C SER A 542 -5.65 37.05 -14.82
N LYS A 543 -6.02 36.29 -15.84
CA LYS A 543 -7.26 35.52 -15.90
C LYS A 543 -6.90 34.06 -15.69
N TYR A 544 -7.64 33.42 -14.82
CA TYR A 544 -7.45 31.99 -14.54
C TYR A 544 -8.65 31.17 -15.00
N GLU A 545 -8.36 29.98 -15.47
CA GLU A 545 -9.33 28.94 -15.73
C GLU A 545 -8.86 27.67 -15.02
N VAL A 546 -9.74 27.00 -14.30
CA VAL A 546 -9.47 25.76 -13.58
C VAL A 546 -10.33 24.66 -14.17
N VAL A 547 -9.67 23.59 -14.62
CA VAL A 547 -10.34 22.43 -15.23
C VAL A 547 -10.14 21.20 -14.34
N PRO A 548 -11.19 20.61 -13.76
CA PRO A 548 -11.07 19.40 -12.98
C PRO A 548 -10.95 18.18 -13.91
N TYR A 549 -10.00 17.32 -13.62
CA TYR A 549 -9.77 16.04 -14.31
C TYR A 549 -10.18 14.88 -13.43
N ALA A 550 -10.93 13.95 -14.00
CA ALA A 550 -11.21 12.66 -13.39
C ALA A 550 -10.09 11.65 -13.65
N LYS A 551 -10.06 10.57 -12.89
CA LYS A 551 -9.05 9.50 -12.99
C LYS A 551 -9.02 8.80 -14.35
N ASN A 552 -10.11 8.82 -15.11
CA ASN A 552 -10.15 8.36 -16.50
C ASN A 552 -9.81 9.44 -17.52
N LEU A 553 -9.25 10.58 -17.08
CA LEU A 553 -8.87 11.75 -17.88
C LEU A 553 -10.03 12.53 -18.53
N THR A 554 -11.27 12.20 -18.23
CA THR A 554 -12.40 13.06 -18.62
C THR A 554 -12.40 14.34 -17.80
N THR A 555 -12.90 15.44 -18.38
CA THR A 555 -12.89 16.75 -17.72
C THR A 555 -14.28 17.19 -17.34
N GLY A 556 -14.41 17.77 -16.15
CA GLY A 556 -15.60 18.47 -15.74
C GLY A 556 -15.67 19.89 -16.30
N ARG A 557 -16.77 20.57 -16.01
CA ARG A 557 -16.95 21.99 -16.40
C ARG A 557 -15.83 22.84 -15.79
N ASN A 558 -15.18 23.63 -16.63
CA ASN A 558 -14.17 24.62 -16.21
C ASN A 558 -14.81 25.80 -15.47
N VAL A 559 -14.01 26.44 -14.62
CA VAL A 559 -14.37 27.68 -13.92
C VAL A 559 -13.38 28.76 -14.31
N GLU A 560 -13.89 29.83 -14.91
CA GLU A 560 -13.11 31.03 -15.27
C GLU A 560 -13.16 32.06 -14.16
N ILE A 561 -12.02 32.65 -13.85
CA ILE A 561 -11.87 33.69 -12.82
C ILE A 561 -11.01 34.82 -13.38
N SER A 562 -11.52 36.03 -13.27
CA SER A 562 -10.81 37.25 -13.72
C SER A 562 -10.71 38.26 -12.58
N SER A 563 -10.00 39.36 -12.82
CA SER A 563 -9.87 40.46 -11.85
C SER A 563 -11.22 41.12 -11.47
N SER A 564 -12.25 40.98 -12.33
CA SER A 564 -13.62 41.43 -12.01
C SER A 564 -14.40 40.42 -11.18
N THR A 565 -13.95 39.16 -11.05
CA THR A 565 -14.65 38.12 -10.31
C THR A 565 -14.57 38.42 -8.80
N PRO A 566 -15.70 38.70 -8.13
CA PRO A 566 -15.68 38.90 -6.70
C PRO A 566 -15.52 37.57 -5.97
N ASN A 567 -15.01 37.63 -4.75
CA ASN A 567 -14.92 36.49 -3.86
C ASN A 567 -15.85 36.67 -2.64
N ILE A 568 -16.66 35.63 -2.36
CA ILE A 568 -17.45 35.54 -1.14
C ILE A 568 -16.78 34.54 -0.20
N SER A 569 -16.37 35.02 0.96
CA SER A 569 -15.79 34.17 2.00
C SER A 569 -16.82 33.99 3.13
N LEU A 570 -17.22 32.76 3.38
CA LEU A 570 -18.05 32.40 4.54
C LEU A 570 -17.13 32.02 5.71
N GLN A 571 -17.53 32.43 6.93
CA GLN A 571 -16.84 32.01 8.14
C GLN A 571 -16.98 30.50 8.36
N GLN A 572 -18.14 29.95 8.02
CA GLN A 572 -18.49 28.54 8.06
C GLN A 572 -19.66 28.26 7.10
N GLU A 573 -19.78 27.04 6.63
CA GLU A 573 -20.85 26.65 5.67
C GLU A 573 -22.18 26.42 6.35
N LYS A 574 -22.15 26.11 7.65
CA LYS A 574 -23.33 25.86 8.48
C LYS A 574 -23.20 26.56 9.83
N VAL A 575 -24.31 27.06 10.37
CA VAL A 575 -24.41 27.69 11.68
C VAL A 575 -25.54 27.05 12.48
N THR A 576 -25.26 26.60 13.70
CA THR A 576 -26.27 26.08 14.61
C THR A 576 -26.61 27.16 15.63
N LEU A 577 -27.90 27.49 15.73
CA LEU A 577 -28.46 28.46 16.64
C LEU A 577 -29.41 27.77 17.63
N LYS A 578 -29.48 28.28 18.86
CA LYS A 578 -30.51 27.88 19.80
C LYS A 578 -31.79 28.68 19.46
N ILE A 579 -32.96 28.06 19.68
CA ILE A 579 -34.26 28.75 19.54
C ILE A 579 -34.29 30.07 20.31
N GLY A 580 -34.69 31.14 19.63
CA GLY A 580 -34.70 32.49 20.15
C GLY A 580 -33.34 33.21 20.19
N GLU A 581 -32.26 32.60 19.69
CA GLU A 581 -30.95 33.22 19.57
C GLU A 581 -30.91 34.26 18.44
N ASP A 582 -30.31 35.42 18.75
CA ASP A 582 -30.16 36.47 17.74
C ASP A 582 -29.25 36.05 16.60
N PHE A 583 -29.71 36.26 15.36
CA PHE A 583 -28.94 35.91 14.17
C PHE A 583 -28.86 37.11 13.22
N ASN A 584 -27.63 37.43 12.80
CA ASN A 584 -27.40 38.38 11.73
C ASN A 584 -26.53 37.74 10.65
N ALA A 585 -27.10 37.44 9.50
CA ALA A 585 -26.44 36.74 8.41
C ALA A 585 -25.15 37.43 7.90
N LYS A 586 -25.06 38.76 8.04
CA LYS A 586 -23.89 39.54 7.61
C LYS A 586 -22.64 39.33 8.48
N ASP A 587 -22.81 38.82 9.67
CA ASP A 587 -21.67 38.56 10.59
C ASP A 587 -20.83 37.33 10.15
N TYR A 588 -21.36 36.51 9.24
CA TYR A 588 -20.75 35.24 8.79
C TYR A 588 -20.12 35.33 7.39
N VAL A 589 -20.13 36.51 6.76
CA VAL A 589 -19.72 36.65 5.36
C VAL A 589 -18.83 37.88 5.16
N LYS A 590 -17.82 37.71 4.30
CA LYS A 590 -17.04 38.83 3.76
C LYS A 590 -17.03 38.74 2.23
N GLY A 591 -17.01 39.91 1.58
CA GLY A 591 -16.88 40.05 0.15
C GLY A 591 -15.61 40.79 -0.24
N PHE A 592 -14.90 40.25 -1.21
CA PHE A 592 -13.62 40.85 -1.65
C PHE A 592 -13.59 41.01 -3.16
N THR A 593 -12.85 42.01 -3.62
CA THR A 593 -12.41 42.07 -5.02
C THR A 593 -11.39 40.95 -5.28
N TYR A 594 -11.04 40.73 -6.55
CA TYR A 594 -9.93 39.89 -6.95
C TYR A 594 -8.60 40.22 -6.21
N PHE A 595 -8.37 41.49 -5.93
CA PHE A 595 -7.15 41.97 -5.25
C PHE A 595 -7.23 41.94 -3.72
N GLY A 596 -8.34 41.47 -3.17
CA GLY A 596 -8.53 41.36 -1.72
C GLY A 596 -9.08 42.64 -1.06
N ASP A 597 -9.51 43.67 -1.84
CA ASP A 597 -10.18 44.82 -1.28
C ASP A 597 -11.54 44.43 -0.73
N ASP A 598 -11.87 44.88 0.48
CA ASP A 598 -13.14 44.59 1.14
C ASP A 598 -14.30 45.32 0.45
N ILE A 599 -15.19 44.56 -0.18
CA ILE A 599 -16.44 45.02 -0.80
C ILE A 599 -17.67 44.38 -0.15
N THR A 600 -17.56 43.93 1.08
CA THR A 600 -18.63 43.29 1.88
C THR A 600 -19.92 44.08 1.86
N SER A 601 -19.84 45.43 1.80
CA SER A 601 -21.02 46.32 1.72
C SER A 601 -21.90 46.10 0.49
N LYS A 602 -21.35 45.45 -0.57
CA LYS A 602 -22.10 45.15 -1.79
C LYS A 602 -22.83 43.81 -1.74
N ILE A 603 -22.68 43.01 -0.64
CA ILE A 603 -23.34 41.72 -0.52
C ILE A 603 -24.83 41.92 -0.27
N GLU A 604 -25.65 41.38 -1.17
CA GLU A 604 -27.09 41.19 -1.01
C GLU A 604 -27.34 39.87 -0.30
N VAL A 605 -28.22 39.91 0.71
CA VAL A 605 -28.56 38.73 1.55
C VAL A 605 -30.03 38.42 1.35
N ASP A 606 -30.32 37.19 0.95
CA ASP A 606 -31.65 36.61 0.93
C ASP A 606 -31.71 35.49 1.97
N SER A 607 -32.58 35.60 2.95
CA SER A 607 -32.64 34.71 4.12
C SER A 607 -34.08 34.42 4.51
N ASN A 608 -34.36 33.12 4.71
CA ASN A 608 -35.64 32.64 5.26
C ASN A 608 -35.53 32.20 6.73
N VAL A 609 -34.44 32.53 7.41
CA VAL A 609 -34.16 32.08 8.81
C VAL A 609 -35.23 32.61 9.76
N ASN A 610 -35.88 31.68 10.48
CA ASN A 610 -36.78 31.95 11.57
C ASN A 610 -36.19 31.36 12.87
N THR A 611 -35.58 32.21 13.68
CA THR A 611 -34.95 31.75 14.93
C THR A 611 -35.91 31.32 16.02
N ASN A 612 -37.25 31.58 15.88
CA ASN A 612 -38.25 31.16 16.84
C ASN A 612 -38.86 29.77 16.54
N GLU A 613 -38.36 29.08 15.56
CA GLU A 613 -38.86 27.77 15.16
C GLU A 613 -37.67 26.86 14.82
N CYS A 614 -37.65 25.65 15.38
CA CYS A 614 -36.66 24.66 15.07
C CYS A 614 -36.76 24.22 13.62
N GLY A 615 -35.63 24.10 12.94
CA GLY A 615 -35.61 23.71 11.52
C GLY A 615 -34.34 24.09 10.82
N THR A 616 -34.26 23.68 9.54
CA THR A 616 -33.12 24.00 8.66
C THR A 616 -33.51 25.10 7.68
N TYR A 617 -32.75 26.16 7.68
CA TYR A 617 -32.97 27.35 6.86
C TYR A 617 -31.75 27.60 5.97
N THR A 618 -31.91 28.43 4.94
CA THR A 618 -30.85 28.79 4.03
C THR A 618 -30.69 30.31 3.94
N VAL A 619 -29.44 30.76 4.04
CA VAL A 619 -29.05 32.13 3.70
C VAL A 619 -28.32 32.13 2.39
N LYS A 620 -28.77 32.91 1.42
CA LYS A 620 -28.14 33.11 0.12
C LYS A 620 -27.48 34.49 0.07
N TYR A 621 -26.20 34.50 -0.25
CA TYR A 621 -25.39 35.68 -0.43
C TYR A 621 -25.12 35.88 -1.92
N THR A 622 -25.33 37.10 -2.40
CA THR A 622 -25.04 37.49 -3.78
C THR A 622 -24.11 38.70 -3.76
N LEU A 623 -22.97 38.59 -4.44
CA LEU A 623 -22.02 39.67 -4.56
C LEU A 623 -21.75 39.96 -6.03
N THR A 624 -22.03 41.21 -6.45
CA THR A 624 -21.78 41.70 -7.80
C THR A 624 -20.63 42.70 -7.77
N ASN A 625 -19.63 42.49 -8.60
CA ASN A 625 -18.55 43.44 -8.84
C ASN A 625 -18.39 43.67 -10.33
N GLU A 626 -18.53 44.90 -10.77
CA GLU A 626 -18.63 45.28 -12.20
C GLU A 626 -19.73 44.43 -12.90
N ASN A 627 -19.36 43.55 -13.82
CA ASN A 627 -20.29 42.73 -14.59
C ASN A 627 -20.28 41.24 -14.16
N THR A 628 -19.59 40.90 -13.05
CA THR A 628 -19.47 39.52 -12.57
C THR A 628 -20.19 39.37 -11.23
N THR A 629 -21.02 38.32 -11.14
CA THR A 629 -21.79 37.99 -9.94
C THR A 629 -21.35 36.63 -9.41
N LYS A 630 -21.14 36.57 -8.10
CA LYS A 630 -20.87 35.31 -7.36
C LYS A 630 -21.98 35.11 -6.34
N GLN A 631 -22.36 33.87 -6.12
CA GLN A 631 -23.32 33.49 -5.08
C GLN A 631 -22.77 32.40 -4.21
N LYS A 632 -23.07 32.45 -2.92
CA LYS A 632 -22.86 31.39 -1.94
C LYS A 632 -24.06 31.25 -1.03
N SER A 633 -24.29 30.04 -0.53
CA SER A 633 -25.32 29.78 0.46
C SER A 633 -24.69 29.21 1.74
N MET A 634 -25.32 29.55 2.87
CA MET A 634 -25.00 29.05 4.19
C MET A 634 -26.26 28.39 4.77
N GLU A 635 -26.11 27.24 5.38
CA GLU A 635 -27.18 26.56 6.10
C GLU A 635 -27.24 27.08 7.54
N VAL A 636 -28.44 27.33 8.05
CA VAL A 636 -28.68 27.68 9.44
C VAL A 636 -29.63 26.65 10.04
N GLU A 637 -29.17 25.92 11.04
CA GLU A 637 -29.97 24.96 11.80
C GLU A 637 -30.38 25.62 13.14
N VAL A 638 -31.67 25.79 13.36
CA VAL A 638 -32.22 26.26 14.65
C VAL A 638 -32.63 25.03 15.43
N VAL A 639 -32.04 24.86 16.62
CA VAL A 639 -32.19 23.69 17.51
C VAL A 639 -32.83 24.13 18.85
N SER A 640 -33.41 23.17 19.56
CA SER A 640 -34.01 23.44 20.86
C SER A 640 -32.95 23.82 21.90
N ASP A 641 -31.81 23.10 21.92
CA ASP A 641 -30.71 23.37 22.84
C ASP A 641 -29.37 22.87 22.29
N TYR A 642 -28.25 23.43 22.82
CA TYR A 642 -26.89 22.93 22.63
C TYR A 642 -26.01 23.29 23.83
N ASP A 643 -24.98 22.50 24.09
CA ASP A 643 -23.96 22.81 25.08
C ASP A 643 -22.65 23.24 24.39
N TYR A 644 -21.95 24.22 24.96
CA TYR A 644 -20.57 24.45 24.53
C TYR A 644 -19.64 23.46 25.20
N LEU A 645 -18.89 22.70 24.42
CA LEU A 645 -17.89 21.77 24.94
C LEU A 645 -16.86 22.46 25.85
N SER A 646 -16.58 23.74 25.59
CA SER A 646 -15.73 24.58 26.44
C SER A 646 -16.31 24.86 27.84
N ASP A 647 -17.59 24.65 28.07
CA ASP A 647 -18.25 24.84 29.37
C ASP A 647 -18.37 23.51 30.13
N LEU A 648 -18.26 22.36 29.43
CA LEU A 648 -18.29 21.04 30.03
C LEU A 648 -16.93 20.68 30.67
N SER A 649 -16.95 19.79 31.65
CA SER A 649 -15.72 19.21 32.19
C SER A 649 -15.15 18.18 31.22
N TRP A 650 -13.86 18.24 30.92
CA TRP A 650 -13.19 17.14 30.25
C TRP A 650 -12.96 15.96 31.21
N GLU A 651 -13.02 14.75 30.70
CA GLU A 651 -12.67 13.54 31.42
C GLU A 651 -11.16 13.47 31.62
N SER A 652 -10.43 13.73 30.55
CA SER A 652 -8.97 13.80 30.58
C SER A 652 -8.42 14.83 29.57
N ILE A 653 -7.24 15.37 29.89
CA ILE A 653 -6.55 16.30 29.00
C ILE A 653 -5.04 16.11 29.09
N LYS A 654 -4.39 16.10 27.94
CA LYS A 654 -2.94 16.03 27.80
C LYS A 654 -2.48 17.12 26.84
N THR A 655 -1.35 17.76 27.12
CA THR A 655 -0.67 18.72 26.25
C THR A 655 0.83 18.60 26.45
N ASP A 656 1.62 18.83 25.41
CA ASP A 656 3.09 18.77 25.52
C ASP A 656 3.67 20.05 26.11
N TRP A 657 2.95 21.18 26.02
CA TRP A 657 3.41 22.46 26.53
C TRP A 657 2.25 23.34 27.01
N GLY A 658 2.50 24.17 28.03
CA GLY A 658 1.56 25.14 28.56
C GLY A 658 0.41 24.54 29.35
N THR A 659 -0.57 25.39 29.67
CA THR A 659 -1.80 25.01 30.36
C THR A 659 -2.99 25.21 29.44
N PRO A 660 -3.80 24.18 29.17
CA PRO A 660 -5.02 24.30 28.39
C PRO A 660 -5.97 25.36 28.97
N ARG A 661 -6.64 26.10 28.10
CA ARG A 661 -7.53 27.21 28.50
C ARG A 661 -8.93 26.97 27.96
N LYS A 662 -9.94 27.36 28.73
CA LYS A 662 -11.35 27.42 28.34
C LYS A 662 -11.80 28.86 28.28
N ASN A 663 -12.42 29.27 27.16
CA ASN A 663 -13.00 30.58 26.94
C ASN A 663 -12.00 31.76 27.12
N GLY A 664 -12.43 32.97 26.91
CA GLY A 664 -11.59 34.17 27.09
C GLY A 664 -10.85 34.58 25.82
N ASN A 665 -9.54 34.83 25.90
CA ASN A 665 -8.73 35.32 24.77
C ASN A 665 -8.48 34.21 23.72
N ILE A 666 -9.50 33.85 22.98
CA ILE A 666 -9.43 32.92 21.83
C ILE A 666 -9.45 33.76 20.57
N GLN A 667 -8.45 33.61 19.71
CA GLN A 667 -8.43 34.32 18.45
C GLN A 667 -7.78 33.48 17.33
N GLY A 668 -8.39 33.53 16.16
CA GLY A 668 -7.95 32.78 15.00
C GLY A 668 -8.21 33.50 13.70
N MET A 669 -7.74 32.98 12.61
CA MET A 669 -7.91 33.57 11.29
C MET A 669 -9.27 33.25 10.70
N THR A 670 -10.07 34.23 10.36
CA THR A 670 -11.27 34.08 9.50
C THR A 670 -11.29 35.17 8.44
N HIS A 671 -11.66 34.79 7.23
CA HIS A 671 -11.65 35.72 6.09
C HIS A 671 -10.27 36.39 5.85
N GLY A 672 -9.17 35.72 6.21
CA GLY A 672 -7.82 36.28 6.14
C GLY A 672 -7.53 37.37 7.17
N GLN A 673 -8.36 37.51 8.21
CA GLN A 673 -8.22 38.51 9.29
C GLN A 673 -8.33 37.83 10.65
N VAL A 674 -7.63 38.39 11.64
CA VAL A 674 -7.69 37.90 13.01
C VAL A 674 -9.05 38.23 13.63
N THR A 675 -9.79 37.22 14.05
CA THR A 675 -11.09 37.31 14.71
C THR A 675 -11.02 36.80 16.16
N LYS A 676 -11.70 37.50 17.07
CA LYS A 676 -11.76 37.10 18.48
C LYS A 676 -13.08 36.44 18.81
N PHE A 677 -13.00 35.39 19.65
CA PHE A 677 -14.13 34.55 20.02
C PHE A 677 -14.27 34.50 21.53
N LYS A 678 -15.51 34.38 22.03
CA LYS A 678 -15.82 34.32 23.46
C LYS A 678 -15.75 32.90 23.99
N LYS A 679 -16.10 31.91 23.16
CA LYS A 679 -16.19 30.50 23.51
C LYS A 679 -15.13 29.72 22.76
N GLY A 680 -14.44 28.83 23.43
CA GLY A 680 -13.45 27.98 22.83
C GLY A 680 -12.48 27.35 23.81
N ILE A 681 -11.57 26.52 23.27
CA ILE A 681 -10.53 25.82 24.02
C ILE A 681 -9.20 26.08 23.31
N GLY A 682 -8.18 26.46 24.08
CA GLY A 682 -6.81 26.58 23.63
C GLY A 682 -5.97 25.45 24.21
N ILE A 683 -5.25 24.71 23.34
CA ILE A 683 -4.36 23.62 23.73
C ILE A 683 -3.15 23.59 22.80
N HIS A 684 -1.99 23.13 23.28
CA HIS A 684 -0.78 23.01 22.49
C HIS A 684 -0.67 21.62 21.87
N ALA A 685 -0.12 21.49 20.64
CA ALA A 685 0.23 20.19 20.07
C ALA A 685 1.37 19.53 20.88
N ASN A 686 1.50 18.25 21.00
CA ASN A 686 0.61 17.14 20.72
C ASN A 686 -0.44 17.00 21.83
N GLY A 687 -1.59 17.57 21.62
CA GLY A 687 -2.64 17.65 22.63
C GLY A 687 -3.74 16.62 22.41
N LYS A 688 -4.37 16.22 23.52
CA LYS A 688 -5.52 15.32 23.49
C LYS A 688 -6.50 15.72 24.57
N ILE A 689 -7.76 15.88 24.23
CA ILE A 689 -8.87 16.16 25.14
C ILE A 689 -9.91 15.07 25.00
N THR A 690 -10.33 14.49 26.11
CA THR A 690 -11.39 13.48 26.13
C THR A 690 -12.60 14.00 26.93
N TYR A 691 -13.78 13.79 26.38
CA TYR A 691 -15.06 14.08 26.99
C TYR A 691 -15.92 12.83 27.08
N ASP A 692 -16.53 12.61 28.24
CA ASP A 692 -17.60 11.64 28.40
C ASP A 692 -18.92 12.29 27.98
N LEU A 693 -19.60 11.72 26.99
CA LEU A 693 -20.88 12.17 26.46
C LEU A 693 -22.04 11.29 26.93
N SER A 694 -21.81 10.32 27.82
CA SER A 694 -22.82 9.32 28.25
C SER A 694 -23.99 9.89 29.02
N ASP A 695 -23.84 11.10 29.63
CA ASP A 695 -24.87 11.72 30.47
C ASP A 695 -26.00 12.39 29.67
N LYS A 696 -25.78 12.70 28.39
CA LYS A 696 -26.74 13.37 27.50
C LYS A 696 -26.73 12.78 26.09
N ASP A 697 -27.89 12.72 25.49
CA ASP A 697 -28.04 12.34 24.08
C ASP A 697 -27.69 13.51 23.16
N TYR A 698 -26.44 13.58 22.73
CA TYR A 698 -25.99 14.53 21.73
C TYR A 698 -26.08 13.94 20.33
N ASP A 699 -26.44 14.75 19.34
CA ASP A 699 -26.53 14.33 17.94
C ASP A 699 -25.34 14.77 17.12
N LYS A 700 -24.88 16.03 17.33
CA LYS A 700 -23.83 16.60 16.50
C LYS A 700 -22.79 17.33 17.32
N PHE A 701 -21.55 17.28 16.86
CA PHE A 701 -20.47 18.12 17.30
C PHE A 701 -20.06 19.06 16.17
N GLU A 702 -20.04 20.36 16.42
CA GLU A 702 -19.50 21.37 15.50
C GLU A 702 -18.48 22.27 16.17
N ALA A 703 -17.47 22.69 15.43
CA ALA A 703 -16.46 23.65 15.88
C ALA A 703 -15.72 24.27 14.69
N LEU A 704 -15.14 25.45 14.92
CA LEU A 704 -14.04 25.95 14.09
C LEU A 704 -12.71 25.62 14.77
N VAL A 705 -11.73 25.10 14.03
CA VAL A 705 -10.43 24.69 14.57
C VAL A 705 -9.27 25.30 13.79
N GLY A 706 -8.16 25.58 14.45
CA GLY A 706 -6.97 26.11 13.79
C GLY A 706 -5.93 26.65 14.75
N ILE A 707 -5.07 27.51 14.24
CA ILE A 707 -3.96 28.10 14.99
C ILE A 707 -4.43 29.32 15.80
N ASP A 708 -3.96 29.41 17.05
CA ASP A 708 -4.13 30.61 17.90
C ASP A 708 -3.25 31.74 17.38
N THR A 709 -3.87 32.73 16.76
CA THR A 709 -3.16 33.88 16.19
C THR A 709 -2.55 34.82 17.23
N SER A 710 -2.80 34.59 18.54
CA SER A 710 -2.20 35.37 19.62
C SER A 710 -0.69 35.21 19.76
N ILE A 711 -0.14 34.14 19.17
CA ILE A 711 1.31 33.91 19.13
C ILE A 711 2.07 34.83 18.18
N GLY A 712 1.35 35.61 17.34
CA GLY A 712 1.93 36.40 16.26
C GLY A 712 2.26 35.53 15.05
N GLN A 713 2.53 36.20 13.92
CA GLN A 713 2.86 35.51 12.67
C GLN A 713 4.13 34.65 12.85
N ASN A 714 4.03 33.37 12.55
CA ASN A 714 5.11 32.41 12.74
C ASN A 714 5.05 31.32 11.67
N GLU A 715 6.10 31.21 10.87
CA GLU A 715 6.22 30.23 9.78
C GLU A 715 6.45 28.78 10.28
N HIS A 716 6.76 28.60 11.55
CA HIS A 716 6.98 27.28 12.16
C HIS A 716 5.71 26.65 12.73
N SER A 717 4.63 27.43 12.86
CA SER A 717 3.36 26.91 13.37
C SER A 717 2.67 26.03 12.32
N SER A 718 2.48 24.77 12.64
CA SER A 718 1.67 23.87 11.83
C SER A 718 0.97 22.83 12.69
N LEU A 719 -0.29 22.51 12.39
CA LEU A 719 -1.03 21.51 13.14
C LEU A 719 -2.09 20.80 12.32
N LYS A 720 -2.50 19.67 12.84
CA LYS A 720 -3.58 18.86 12.28
C LYS A 720 -4.50 18.40 13.40
N PHE A 721 -5.80 18.57 13.21
CA PHE A 721 -6.82 18.07 14.13
C PHE A 721 -7.35 16.70 13.68
N LYS A 722 -7.75 15.92 14.69
CA LYS A 722 -8.42 14.65 14.50
C LYS A 722 -9.50 14.51 15.58
N ILE A 723 -10.72 14.22 15.15
CA ILE A 723 -11.87 13.99 16.02
C ILE A 723 -12.16 12.49 16.02
N LEU A 724 -12.27 11.91 17.21
CA LEU A 724 -12.61 10.50 17.37
C LEU A 724 -13.88 10.36 18.21
N ALA A 725 -14.73 9.43 17.82
CA ALA A 725 -15.92 8.99 18.53
C ALA A 725 -15.73 7.50 18.90
N ASP A 726 -15.80 7.17 20.18
CA ASP A 726 -15.58 5.81 20.71
C ASP A 726 -14.32 5.14 20.14
N GLY A 727 -13.23 5.91 20.03
CA GLY A 727 -11.94 5.48 19.49
C GLY A 727 -11.83 5.46 17.95
N LYS A 728 -12.90 5.70 17.20
CA LYS A 728 -12.91 5.77 15.73
C LYS A 728 -12.75 7.20 15.24
N THR A 729 -11.88 7.44 14.26
CA THR A 729 -11.75 8.77 13.64
C THR A 729 -12.98 9.09 12.79
N ILE A 730 -13.68 10.17 13.12
CA ILE A 730 -14.86 10.66 12.40
C ILE A 730 -14.60 11.93 11.60
N ALA A 731 -13.56 12.70 11.93
CA ALA A 731 -13.09 13.83 11.14
C ALA A 731 -11.59 14.08 11.32
N SER A 732 -10.97 14.70 10.34
CA SER A 732 -9.61 15.24 10.44
C SER A 732 -9.44 16.44 9.50
N THR A 733 -8.56 17.40 9.86
CA THR A 733 -8.20 18.52 9.00
C THR A 733 -7.02 18.15 8.10
N ASN A 734 -6.81 18.92 7.05
CA ASN A 734 -5.50 19.00 6.41
C ASN A 734 -4.49 19.67 7.36
N MET A 735 -3.21 19.72 6.99
CA MET A 735 -2.22 20.54 7.66
C MET A 735 -2.65 21.99 7.63
N MET A 736 -2.61 22.66 8.78
CA MET A 736 -2.99 24.06 8.94
C MET A 736 -1.77 24.86 9.38
N ASN A 737 -1.56 26.02 8.77
CA ASN A 737 -0.49 26.96 9.06
C ASN A 737 -1.08 28.28 9.62
N TYR A 738 -0.22 29.18 10.08
CA TYR A 738 -0.67 30.43 10.71
C TYR A 738 -1.60 31.29 9.85
N GLU A 739 -1.39 31.30 8.52
CA GLU A 739 -2.16 32.14 7.58
C GLU A 739 -3.50 31.48 7.15
N ASP A 740 -3.73 30.23 7.51
CA ASP A 740 -4.95 29.52 7.12
C ASP A 740 -6.14 29.97 7.97
N ASN A 741 -7.28 30.16 7.34
CA ASN A 741 -8.54 30.35 8.06
C ASN A 741 -8.87 29.13 8.89
N LEU A 742 -9.60 29.35 10.00
CA LEU A 742 -10.12 28.25 10.81
C LEU A 742 -10.93 27.27 9.95
N ALA A 743 -10.69 25.98 10.15
CA ALA A 743 -11.42 24.91 9.47
C ALA A 743 -12.72 24.60 10.23
N TYR A 744 -13.84 24.48 9.52
CA TYR A 744 -15.11 24.07 10.08
C TYR A 744 -15.21 22.55 10.16
N ILE A 745 -15.56 22.05 11.35
CA ILE A 745 -15.86 20.64 11.63
C ILE A 745 -17.33 20.55 12.00
N ASN A 746 -18.06 19.61 11.39
CA ASN A 746 -19.42 19.25 11.76
C ASN A 746 -19.57 17.74 11.53
N VAL A 747 -19.81 17.00 12.61
CA VAL A 747 -19.85 15.53 12.62
C VAL A 747 -21.00 15.02 13.48
N ASP A 748 -21.54 13.88 13.09
CA ASP A 748 -22.54 13.14 13.85
C ASP A 748 -21.87 12.47 15.06
N VAL A 749 -22.47 12.64 16.24
CA VAL A 749 -22.06 12.03 17.50
C VAL A 749 -23.24 11.35 18.22
N ALA A 750 -24.31 11.02 17.50
CA ALA A 750 -25.47 10.34 18.05
C ALA A 750 -25.06 8.96 18.63
N GLY A 751 -25.37 8.74 19.91
CA GLY A 751 -25.03 7.50 20.61
C GLY A 751 -23.55 7.34 21.01
N VAL A 752 -22.68 8.31 20.71
CA VAL A 752 -21.27 8.34 21.09
C VAL A 752 -21.14 8.54 22.60
N LYS A 753 -20.30 7.75 23.25
CA LYS A 753 -20.02 7.83 24.68
C LYS A 753 -18.74 8.60 24.99
N GLU A 754 -17.71 8.44 24.15
CA GLU A 754 -16.43 9.12 24.31
C GLU A 754 -16.13 9.98 23.07
N LEU A 755 -16.00 11.29 23.26
CA LEU A 755 -15.52 12.20 22.20
C LEU A 755 -14.09 12.62 22.51
N VAL A 756 -13.19 12.39 21.54
CA VAL A 756 -11.78 12.77 21.67
C VAL A 756 -11.40 13.78 20.60
N ILE A 757 -10.73 14.85 21.01
CA ILE A 757 -10.10 15.83 20.11
C ILE A 757 -8.59 15.69 20.25
N GLU A 758 -7.91 15.28 19.19
CA GLU A 758 -6.46 15.20 19.11
C GLU A 758 -5.91 16.31 18.21
N VAL A 759 -4.82 16.92 18.65
CA VAL A 759 -4.06 17.94 17.90
C VAL A 759 -2.62 17.47 17.83
N ASN A 760 -2.07 17.34 16.63
CA ASN A 760 -0.67 16.98 16.44
C ASN A 760 0.10 18.09 15.71
N ASP A 761 1.44 18.02 15.77
CA ASP A 761 2.42 18.98 15.24
C ASP A 761 2.67 18.86 13.74
N GLY A 762 1.84 18.10 13.04
CA GLY A 762 2.02 17.91 11.60
C GLY A 762 3.29 17.17 11.17
N GLY A 763 4.16 16.78 12.11
CA GLY A 763 5.37 16.03 11.85
C GLY A 763 6.64 16.87 11.65
N ASN A 764 6.59 18.21 11.84
CA ASN A 764 7.75 19.11 11.75
C ASN A 764 8.28 19.58 13.13
N GLY A 765 7.70 19.06 14.22
CA GLY A 765 8.00 19.43 15.59
C GLY A 765 7.01 20.48 16.13
N ASN A 766 6.80 20.46 17.44
CA ASN A 766 5.72 21.22 18.11
C ASN A 766 6.07 22.67 18.47
N THR A 767 7.06 23.30 17.81
CA THR A 767 7.45 24.69 18.10
C THR A 767 6.39 25.67 17.64
N CYS A 768 5.82 26.46 18.57
CA CYS A 768 4.76 27.44 18.31
C CYS A 768 3.41 26.84 17.85
N ASP A 769 3.14 25.58 18.10
CA ASP A 769 1.93 24.88 17.68
C ASP A 769 0.78 25.06 18.67
N HIS A 770 0.39 26.34 18.87
CA HIS A 770 -0.76 26.69 19.69
C HIS A 770 -2.04 26.54 18.88
N SER A 771 -2.92 25.67 19.33
CA SER A 771 -4.19 25.39 18.67
C SER A 771 -5.37 25.97 19.40
N ILE A 772 -6.44 26.24 18.65
CA ILE A 772 -7.74 26.65 19.19
C ILE A 772 -8.86 25.82 18.60
N ILE A 773 -9.86 25.58 19.43
CA ILE A 773 -11.15 24.99 19.09
C ILE A 773 -12.20 26.04 19.45
N VAL A 774 -12.83 26.65 18.47
CA VAL A 774 -13.69 27.84 18.61
C VAL A 774 -15.14 27.43 18.49
N ASN A 775 -16.00 28.00 19.36
CA ASN A 775 -17.43 27.74 19.40
C ASN A 775 -17.79 26.25 19.33
N PRO A 776 -17.11 25.36 20.10
CA PRO A 776 -17.37 23.95 20.06
C PRO A 776 -18.74 23.63 20.67
N LYS A 777 -19.72 23.31 19.82
CA LYS A 777 -21.10 23.04 20.23
C LYS A 777 -21.41 21.55 20.14
N LEU A 778 -22.11 21.04 21.11
CA LEU A 778 -22.78 19.75 21.11
C LEU A 778 -24.28 19.98 21.07
N THR A 779 -24.95 19.64 19.98
CA THR A 779 -26.40 19.75 19.87
C THR A 779 -27.05 18.53 20.47
N THR A 780 -28.09 18.75 21.29
CA THR A 780 -29.01 17.69 21.71
C THR A 780 -29.96 17.35 20.58
N ASN A 781 -30.53 16.14 20.66
CA ASN A 781 -31.50 15.68 19.66
C ASN A 781 -32.58 16.77 19.44
N ASN A 782 -32.67 17.27 18.20
CA ASN A 782 -33.51 18.45 17.89
C ASN A 782 -34.97 18.07 17.68
N GLY A 783 -35.52 17.34 18.64
CA GLY A 783 -36.91 16.86 18.52
C GLY A 783 -37.11 15.82 17.41
N LYS A 784 -36.05 15.25 16.80
CA LYS A 784 -36.21 14.16 15.85
C LYS A 784 -36.51 12.85 16.56
N PRO A 785 -37.51 12.09 16.10
CA PRO A 785 -37.79 10.78 16.65
C PRO A 785 -36.56 9.85 16.60
N LYS A 786 -36.31 9.12 17.68
CA LYS A 786 -35.15 8.25 17.86
C LYS A 786 -35.57 6.79 17.82
N PHE A 787 -35.05 6.03 16.83
CA PHE A 787 -35.24 4.58 16.78
C PHE A 787 -34.30 3.88 17.76
N LYS A 788 -34.83 2.84 18.41
CA LYS A 788 -34.09 1.90 19.23
C LYS A 788 -34.50 0.47 18.84
N GLY A 789 -33.53 -0.39 18.67
CA GLY A 789 -33.73 -1.81 18.35
C GLY A 789 -32.57 -2.34 17.53
N ASP A 790 -32.47 -3.69 17.44
CA ASP A 790 -31.44 -4.34 16.64
C ASP A 790 -31.66 -4.07 15.15
N ASP A 791 -30.63 -3.70 14.46
CA ASP A 791 -30.64 -3.49 13.01
C ASP A 791 -30.65 -4.81 12.18
N LYS A 792 -30.49 -5.97 12.87
CA LYS A 792 -30.48 -7.30 12.28
C LYS A 792 -31.26 -8.27 13.18
N ILE A 793 -32.16 -9.08 12.62
CA ILE A 793 -32.93 -10.09 13.34
C ILE A 793 -33.16 -11.33 12.49
N ALA A 794 -33.21 -12.53 13.12
CA ALA A 794 -33.53 -13.77 12.44
C ALA A 794 -34.80 -14.42 13.01
N PHE A 795 -35.52 -15.12 12.14
CA PHE A 795 -36.71 -15.93 12.46
C PHE A 795 -36.64 -17.29 11.77
N ASN A 796 -37.22 -18.32 12.43
CA ASN A 796 -37.57 -19.52 11.70
C ASN A 796 -38.90 -19.29 10.97
N ILE A 797 -39.08 -19.86 9.77
CA ILE A 797 -40.27 -19.68 8.94
C ILE A 797 -41.56 -20.14 9.66
N ASN A 798 -41.43 -21.10 10.62
CA ASN A 798 -42.54 -21.59 11.43
C ASN A 798 -42.88 -20.70 12.63
N ASP A 799 -42.08 -19.66 12.90
CA ASP A 799 -42.34 -18.70 13.96
C ASP A 799 -43.36 -17.63 13.49
N LYS A 800 -43.97 -16.96 14.45
CA LYS A 800 -44.72 -15.75 14.12
C LYS A 800 -43.67 -14.65 13.81
N ILE A 801 -43.55 -14.32 12.51
CA ILE A 801 -42.61 -13.30 12.05
C ILE A 801 -43.18 -11.90 12.35
N ASP A 802 -42.53 -11.19 13.25
CA ASP A 802 -42.83 -9.81 13.57
C ASP A 802 -41.63 -8.95 13.15
N LEU A 803 -41.75 -8.30 12.01
CA LEU A 803 -40.68 -7.49 11.38
C LEU A 803 -40.27 -6.28 12.23
N LEU A 804 -41.14 -5.80 13.12
CA LEU A 804 -40.90 -4.69 14.05
C LEU A 804 -40.54 -5.15 15.46
N LYS A 805 -40.35 -6.44 15.70
CA LYS A 805 -40.05 -6.99 17.03
C LYS A 805 -38.83 -6.30 17.67
N GLY A 806 -39.02 -5.69 18.84
CA GLY A 806 -37.96 -5.00 19.57
C GLY A 806 -37.56 -3.62 19.03
N ILE A 807 -38.23 -3.11 17.99
CA ILE A 807 -38.08 -1.73 17.57
C ILE A 807 -39.00 -0.83 18.39
N SER A 808 -38.47 0.27 18.87
CA SER A 808 -39.25 1.37 19.49
C SER A 808 -38.76 2.72 18.97
N VAL A 809 -39.63 3.71 19.05
CA VAL A 809 -39.28 5.08 18.66
C VAL A 809 -39.74 6.01 19.76
N THR A 810 -38.84 6.86 20.22
CA THR A 810 -39.13 7.89 21.21
C THR A 810 -38.72 9.24 20.65
N ASP A 811 -39.45 10.26 21.01
CA ASP A 811 -39.22 11.65 20.71
C ASP A 811 -39.21 12.46 21.97
N ALA A 812 -38.39 13.51 22.07
CA ALA A 812 -38.21 14.28 23.29
C ALA A 812 -39.48 15.08 23.66
N GLU A 813 -40.18 15.61 22.64
CA GLU A 813 -41.37 16.45 22.80
C GLU A 813 -42.66 15.62 22.67
N ASP A 814 -42.70 14.64 21.77
CA ASP A 814 -43.89 13.85 21.43
C ASP A 814 -43.98 12.53 22.18
N GLY A 815 -42.91 12.12 22.88
CA GLY A 815 -42.87 10.88 23.67
C GLY A 815 -42.74 9.64 22.82
N ASP A 816 -43.48 8.57 23.12
CA ASP A 816 -43.43 7.29 22.42
C ASP A 816 -44.19 7.38 21.07
N LEU A 817 -43.46 7.28 19.98
CA LEU A 817 -43.95 7.28 18.61
C LEU A 817 -43.90 5.88 17.95
N THR A 818 -43.67 4.81 18.71
CA THR A 818 -43.52 3.43 18.18
C THR A 818 -44.73 3.00 17.35
N SER A 819 -45.94 3.43 17.72
CA SER A 819 -47.16 3.12 16.97
C SER A 819 -47.28 3.87 15.64
N ASN A 820 -46.46 4.90 15.42
CA ASN A 820 -46.47 5.74 14.23
C ASN A 820 -45.47 5.28 13.14
N ILE A 821 -44.75 4.17 13.40
CA ILE A 821 -43.78 3.63 12.44
C ILE A 821 -44.50 3.24 11.15
N LYS A 822 -44.04 3.80 10.04
CA LYS A 822 -44.35 3.35 8.69
C LYS A 822 -43.26 2.41 8.22
N MET A 823 -43.66 1.24 7.72
CA MET A 823 -42.76 0.18 7.29
C MET A 823 -42.93 -0.11 5.81
N GLU A 824 -41.82 -0.22 5.12
CA GLU A 824 -41.70 -0.74 3.76
C GLU A 824 -40.75 -1.94 3.78
N THR A 825 -41.09 -3.04 3.14
CA THR A 825 -40.28 -4.25 3.14
C THR A 825 -40.40 -5.04 1.83
N ASP A 826 -39.36 -5.76 1.46
CA ASP A 826 -39.33 -6.74 0.38
C ASP A 826 -39.68 -8.16 0.85
N TYR A 827 -39.96 -8.35 2.18
CA TYR A 827 -40.40 -9.63 2.72
C TYR A 827 -41.79 -10.04 2.18
N ILE A 828 -41.85 -11.27 1.67
CA ILE A 828 -43.08 -11.93 1.27
C ILE A 828 -43.42 -13.02 2.31
N GLU A 829 -44.62 -12.99 2.85
CA GLU A 829 -45.05 -13.97 3.87
C GLU A 829 -44.90 -15.42 3.38
N GLY A 830 -44.23 -16.25 4.17
CA GLY A 830 -43.90 -17.64 3.84
C GLY A 830 -42.67 -17.83 2.96
N SER A 831 -41.86 -16.78 2.69
CA SER A 831 -40.58 -16.90 2.00
C SER A 831 -39.42 -16.99 2.95
N THR A 832 -38.35 -17.70 2.56
CA THR A 832 -37.05 -17.75 3.23
C THR A 832 -36.05 -16.83 2.50
N GLY A 833 -35.06 -16.32 3.20
CA GLY A 833 -33.99 -15.48 2.67
C GLY A 833 -33.64 -14.30 3.56
N ILE A 834 -32.92 -13.34 3.00
CA ILE A 834 -32.55 -12.05 3.62
C ILE A 834 -33.43 -10.95 3.06
N PHE A 835 -34.06 -10.17 3.92
CA PHE A 835 -35.01 -9.13 3.57
C PHE A 835 -34.64 -7.83 4.26
N ASN A 836 -34.99 -6.69 3.62
CA ASN A 836 -34.83 -5.37 4.20
C ASN A 836 -36.17 -4.83 4.69
N VAL A 837 -36.14 -4.24 5.86
CA VAL A 837 -37.28 -3.56 6.47
C VAL A 837 -36.89 -2.10 6.69
N ASN A 838 -37.47 -1.19 5.92
CA ASN A 838 -37.23 0.25 6.01
C ASN A 838 -38.35 0.88 6.85
N CYS A 839 -38.00 1.34 8.04
CA CYS A 839 -38.91 2.01 8.94
C CYS A 839 -38.76 3.53 8.81
N SER A 840 -39.85 4.26 8.89
CA SER A 840 -39.82 5.71 8.98
C SER A 840 -40.90 6.21 9.95
N VAL A 841 -40.61 7.32 10.63
CA VAL A 841 -41.56 8.01 11.50
C VAL A 841 -41.43 9.51 11.28
N ILE A 842 -42.51 10.23 11.46
CA ILE A 842 -42.56 11.71 11.39
C ILE A 842 -43.24 12.18 12.67
N ASP A 843 -42.61 13.11 13.41
CA ASP A 843 -43.19 13.77 14.60
C ASP A 843 -44.23 14.83 14.23
N LYS A 844 -44.80 15.51 15.22
CA LYS A 844 -45.75 16.60 15.01
C LYS A 844 -45.11 17.83 14.36
N ASP A 845 -43.82 18.05 14.62
CA ASP A 845 -43.03 19.16 14.06
C ASP A 845 -42.50 18.90 12.66
N LYS A 846 -42.88 17.69 12.06
CA LYS A 846 -42.52 17.21 10.72
C LYS A 846 -41.07 16.78 10.56
N ASN A 847 -40.34 16.55 11.64
CA ASN A 847 -39.04 15.93 11.55
C ASN A 847 -39.19 14.43 11.22
N LYS A 848 -38.46 13.95 10.21
CA LYS A 848 -38.50 12.56 9.78
C LYS A 848 -37.25 11.83 10.23
N SER A 849 -37.44 10.67 10.85
CA SER A 849 -36.38 9.71 11.11
C SER A 849 -36.62 8.39 10.36
N THR A 850 -35.53 7.72 10.02
CA THR A 850 -35.56 6.43 9.30
C THR A 850 -34.63 5.43 9.96
N PHE A 851 -35.00 4.14 9.88
CA PHE A 851 -34.20 3.03 10.40
C PHE A 851 -34.36 1.83 9.46
N THR A 852 -33.25 1.24 9.06
CA THR A 852 -33.26 0.04 8.20
C THR A 852 -32.84 -1.17 9.00
N ARG A 853 -33.60 -2.26 8.90
CA ARG A 853 -33.32 -3.54 9.53
C ARG A 853 -33.16 -4.64 8.50
N THR A 854 -32.17 -5.48 8.67
CA THR A 854 -32.04 -6.76 7.93
C THR A 854 -32.75 -7.88 8.69
N VAL A 855 -33.62 -8.60 8.01
CA VAL A 855 -34.39 -9.73 8.55
C VAL A 855 -33.99 -10.99 7.80
N VAL A 856 -33.59 -12.01 8.53
CA VAL A 856 -33.31 -13.35 7.98
C VAL A 856 -34.47 -14.29 8.34
N VAL A 857 -35.01 -15.01 7.37
CA VAL A 857 -36.01 -16.05 7.58
C VAL A 857 -35.47 -17.38 7.06
N SER A 858 -35.37 -18.39 7.92
CA SER A 858 -34.80 -19.71 7.60
C SER A 858 -35.79 -20.85 7.89
N GLU A 859 -35.71 -21.96 7.13
CA GLU A 859 -36.47 -23.17 7.40
C GLU A 859 -35.76 -24.05 8.45
N LYS A 860 -34.42 -24.11 8.41
CA LYS A 860 -33.61 -24.98 9.25
C LYS A 860 -32.34 -24.26 9.66
N GLU A 861 -31.99 -24.43 10.91
CA GLU A 861 -30.75 -23.89 11.48
C GLU A 861 -29.78 -25.03 11.79
N THR A 862 -28.51 -24.81 11.51
CA THR A 862 -27.42 -25.71 11.90
C THR A 862 -26.32 -24.86 12.54
N TYR A 863 -25.93 -25.21 13.77
CA TYR A 863 -24.87 -24.49 14.44
C TYR A 863 -23.48 -24.90 13.92
N LEU A 864 -22.60 -23.95 13.61
CA LEU A 864 -21.22 -24.26 13.22
C LEU A 864 -20.48 -25.12 14.26
N SER A 865 -20.79 -24.93 15.56
CA SER A 865 -20.22 -25.75 16.61
C SER A 865 -20.62 -27.23 16.54
N ASP A 866 -21.72 -27.58 15.86
CA ASP A 866 -22.14 -28.96 15.61
C ASP A 866 -21.49 -29.58 14.36
N LEU A 867 -20.90 -28.74 13.51
CA LEU A 867 -20.20 -29.18 12.30
C LEU A 867 -18.71 -29.45 12.60
N ASN A 868 -18.06 -30.10 11.67
CA ASN A 868 -16.62 -30.24 11.68
C ASN A 868 -16.01 -29.16 10.76
N TRP A 869 -15.03 -28.42 11.27
CA TRP A 869 -14.23 -27.54 10.40
C TRP A 869 -13.30 -28.34 9.51
N GLU A 870 -13.07 -27.89 8.33
CA GLU A 870 -12.05 -28.44 7.43
C GLU A 870 -10.64 -28.10 7.91
N TYR A 871 -10.48 -26.88 8.42
CA TYR A 871 -9.22 -26.35 8.90
C TYR A 871 -9.47 -25.35 10.04
N GLY A 872 -8.59 -25.32 11.02
CA GLY A 872 -8.65 -24.36 12.10
C GLY A 872 -7.29 -24.04 12.69
N THR A 873 -6.98 -22.73 12.82
CA THR A 873 -5.83 -22.22 13.55
C THR A 873 -6.28 -21.34 14.71
N ILE A 874 -5.44 -21.22 15.72
CA ILE A 874 -5.69 -20.40 16.89
C ILE A 874 -4.37 -19.87 17.44
N GLY A 875 -4.37 -18.62 17.87
CA GLY A 875 -3.16 -17.97 18.40
C GLY A 875 -2.75 -18.46 19.78
N SER A 876 -3.70 -18.92 20.60
CA SER A 876 -3.44 -19.47 21.94
C SER A 876 -4.61 -20.30 22.45
N GLY A 877 -4.36 -21.40 23.16
CA GLY A 877 -5.40 -22.27 23.72
C GLY A 877 -5.99 -23.23 22.68
N TYR A 878 -7.28 -23.53 22.79
CA TYR A 878 -8.02 -24.46 21.95
C TYR A 878 -9.23 -23.77 21.29
N ILE A 879 -9.59 -24.19 20.08
CA ILE A 879 -10.87 -23.82 19.49
C ILE A 879 -11.97 -24.58 20.26
N GLY A 880 -12.76 -23.84 21.02
CA GLY A 880 -13.82 -24.41 21.86
C GLY A 880 -15.14 -24.54 21.07
N LYS A 881 -15.71 -25.74 21.02
CA LYS A 881 -17.09 -25.92 20.57
C LYS A 881 -18.03 -25.79 21.74
N ASP A 882 -19.00 -24.87 21.65
CA ASP A 882 -19.99 -24.54 22.67
C ASP A 882 -19.39 -24.02 24.00
N LYS A 883 -18.13 -23.58 23.93
CA LYS A 883 -17.36 -23.06 25.06
C LYS A 883 -16.40 -21.98 24.63
N SER A 884 -16.02 -21.11 25.55
CA SER A 884 -14.93 -20.16 25.34
C SER A 884 -13.57 -20.87 25.30
N VAL A 885 -12.51 -20.17 24.93
CA VAL A 885 -11.12 -20.69 24.92
C VAL A 885 -10.69 -21.20 26.31
N ARG A 886 -11.35 -20.78 27.37
CA ARG A 886 -11.09 -21.21 28.77
C ARG A 886 -12.00 -22.34 29.22
N GLU A 887 -12.73 -22.98 28.32
CA GLU A 887 -13.69 -24.05 28.57
C GLU A 887 -14.93 -23.63 29.38
N GLU A 888 -15.16 -22.32 29.55
CA GLU A 888 -16.32 -21.76 30.22
C GLU A 888 -17.46 -21.50 29.23
N THR A 889 -18.68 -21.23 29.78
CA THR A 889 -19.82 -20.82 28.93
C THR A 889 -19.53 -19.50 28.22
N ILE A 890 -19.71 -19.43 26.91
CA ILE A 890 -19.55 -18.20 26.12
C ILE A 890 -20.50 -17.11 26.66
N GLN A 891 -19.94 -15.94 26.93
CA GLN A 891 -20.70 -14.80 27.42
C GLN A 891 -20.25 -13.53 26.71
N LEU A 892 -21.17 -12.88 26.00
CA LEU A 892 -20.90 -11.66 25.25
C LEU A 892 -21.61 -10.47 25.90
N LEU A 893 -21.01 -9.28 25.79
CA LEU A 893 -21.56 -8.04 26.34
C LEU A 893 -22.71 -7.53 25.45
N ASN A 894 -23.84 -7.19 26.08
CA ASN A 894 -24.95 -6.50 25.40
C ASN A 894 -24.75 -4.98 25.44
N GLU A 895 -25.48 -4.26 24.61
CA GLU A 895 -25.50 -2.79 24.59
C GLU A 895 -25.85 -2.13 25.94
N ASN A 896 -26.67 -2.80 26.73
CA ASN A 896 -27.08 -2.34 28.08
C ASN A 896 -26.06 -2.63 29.20
N GLY A 897 -24.82 -3.10 28.82
CA GLY A 897 -23.76 -3.41 29.76
C GLY A 897 -23.92 -4.75 30.52
N THR A 898 -24.90 -5.59 30.16
CA THR A 898 -25.08 -6.93 30.75
C THR A 898 -24.48 -8.02 29.87
N TYR A 899 -24.07 -9.15 30.48
CA TYR A 899 -23.54 -10.29 29.73
C TYR A 899 -24.64 -11.31 29.44
N GLU A 900 -24.75 -11.69 28.15
CA GLU A 900 -25.62 -12.75 27.67
C GLU A 900 -24.85 -14.06 27.53
N LYS A 901 -25.49 -15.18 27.93
CA LYS A 901 -24.92 -16.54 27.86
C LYS A 901 -25.38 -17.26 26.61
N PHE A 902 -24.46 -17.86 25.90
CA PHE A 902 -24.71 -18.65 24.69
C PHE A 902 -24.43 -20.13 24.96
N LYS A 903 -25.38 -21.02 24.60
CA LYS A 903 -25.22 -22.46 24.70
C LYS A 903 -24.51 -23.06 23.48
N LYS A 904 -24.58 -22.37 22.35
CA LYS A 904 -23.96 -22.73 21.08
C LYS A 904 -22.99 -21.65 20.64
N GLY A 905 -21.86 -22.05 20.07
CA GLY A 905 -20.88 -21.11 19.56
C GLY A 905 -19.47 -21.66 19.53
N ILE A 906 -18.54 -20.84 19.08
CA ILE A 906 -17.13 -21.18 18.94
C ILE A 906 -16.30 -20.17 19.71
N GLY A 907 -15.51 -20.67 20.68
CA GLY A 907 -14.51 -19.87 21.38
C GLY A 907 -13.15 -20.00 20.68
N THR A 908 -12.54 -18.85 20.36
CA THR A 908 -11.23 -18.83 19.72
C THR A 908 -10.39 -17.66 20.22
N HIS A 909 -9.09 -17.68 19.96
CA HIS A 909 -8.14 -16.63 20.34
C HIS A 909 -7.47 -16.07 19.09
N ALA A 910 -7.36 -14.73 18.99
CA ALA A 910 -6.67 -14.09 17.88
C ALA A 910 -5.16 -14.48 17.86
N TYR A 911 -4.54 -14.68 16.77
CA TYR A 911 -5.05 -14.78 15.41
C TYR A 911 -5.64 -16.17 15.15
N SER A 912 -6.87 -16.27 14.72
CA SER A 912 -7.47 -17.55 14.41
C SER A 912 -8.16 -17.50 13.04
N GLU A 913 -8.16 -18.62 12.37
CA GLU A 913 -8.89 -18.88 11.14
C GLU A 913 -9.55 -20.23 11.25
N ILE A 914 -10.85 -20.29 10.97
CA ILE A 914 -11.63 -21.54 11.03
C ILE A 914 -12.42 -21.63 9.74
N VAL A 915 -12.21 -22.70 9.00
CA VAL A 915 -12.81 -22.92 7.67
C VAL A 915 -13.80 -24.08 7.73
N TYR A 916 -14.98 -23.84 7.19
CA TYR A 916 -16.05 -24.82 7.08
C TYR A 916 -16.48 -25.01 5.63
N ASP A 917 -16.89 -26.21 5.27
CA ASP A 917 -17.68 -26.43 4.05
C ASP A 917 -19.11 -25.89 4.28
N SER A 918 -19.44 -24.82 3.55
CA SER A 918 -20.75 -24.17 3.61
C SER A 918 -21.71 -24.65 2.50
N SER A 919 -21.32 -25.67 1.72
CA SER A 919 -22.17 -26.20 0.66
C SER A 919 -23.50 -26.69 1.20
N GLY A 920 -24.61 -26.17 0.67
CA GLY A 920 -25.97 -26.48 1.09
C GLY A 920 -26.53 -25.58 2.21
N TYR A 921 -25.87 -24.48 2.50
CA TYR A 921 -26.36 -23.41 3.37
C TYR A 921 -26.42 -22.10 2.59
N ASP A 922 -27.48 -21.32 2.81
CA ASP A 922 -27.73 -20.07 2.08
C ASP A 922 -27.29 -18.85 2.89
N VAL A 923 -27.31 -18.94 4.21
CA VAL A 923 -27.02 -17.79 5.09
C VAL A 923 -26.18 -18.20 6.29
N PHE A 924 -25.14 -17.42 6.57
CA PHE A 924 -24.39 -17.49 7.82
C PHE A 924 -24.78 -16.32 8.72
N ASP A 925 -25.28 -16.64 9.93
CA ASP A 925 -25.73 -15.67 10.93
C ASP A 925 -25.09 -15.96 12.28
N THR A 926 -24.44 -14.97 12.88
CA THR A 926 -23.75 -15.15 14.16
C THR A 926 -23.63 -13.85 14.97
N TRP A 927 -23.58 -13.99 16.29
CA TRP A 927 -23.10 -12.94 17.18
C TRP A 927 -21.61 -13.12 17.42
N VAL A 928 -20.85 -12.02 17.33
CA VAL A 928 -19.42 -12.00 17.62
C VAL A 928 -19.11 -10.99 18.72
N GLY A 929 -18.02 -11.21 19.46
CA GLY A 929 -17.61 -10.31 20.53
C GLY A 929 -16.51 -10.91 21.38
N LEU A 930 -15.99 -10.11 22.32
CA LEU A 930 -15.02 -10.59 23.31
C LEU A 930 -15.75 -11.27 24.48
N ASP A 931 -15.25 -12.45 24.88
CA ASP A 931 -15.79 -13.20 26.00
C ASP A 931 -15.59 -12.44 27.33
N LYS A 932 -16.53 -12.58 28.24
CA LYS A 932 -16.52 -11.93 29.57
C LYS A 932 -15.20 -12.04 30.32
N PHE A 933 -14.47 -13.13 30.18
CA PHE A 933 -13.22 -13.36 30.88
C PHE A 933 -12.06 -12.48 30.43
N VAL A 934 -12.19 -11.76 29.29
CA VAL A 934 -11.22 -10.75 28.83
C VAL A 934 -11.62 -9.32 29.17
N SER A 935 -12.82 -9.12 29.75
CA SER A 935 -13.40 -7.79 30.04
C SER A 935 -12.52 -6.87 30.90
N ASN A 936 -11.61 -7.42 31.71
CA ASN A 936 -10.73 -6.67 32.61
C ASN A 936 -9.33 -6.38 32.02
N GLN A 937 -9.09 -6.71 30.77
CA GLN A 937 -7.77 -6.53 30.14
C GLN A 937 -7.81 -5.37 29.15
N ASN A 938 -7.26 -4.23 29.52
CA ASN A 938 -7.21 -3.01 28.70
C ASN A 938 -6.52 -3.17 27.33
N ALA A 939 -5.83 -4.29 27.11
CA ALA A 939 -5.12 -4.58 25.86
C ALA A 939 -5.91 -5.48 24.89
N SER A 940 -7.11 -5.99 25.29
CA SER A 940 -7.87 -6.91 24.44
C SER A 940 -8.55 -6.15 23.32
N SER A 941 -8.22 -6.54 22.07
CA SER A 941 -8.89 -6.04 20.88
C SER A 941 -8.94 -7.12 19.80
N VAL A 942 -10.03 -7.18 19.04
CA VAL A 942 -10.23 -8.15 17.97
C VAL A 942 -11.05 -7.55 16.82
N ILE A 943 -10.79 -8.01 15.60
CA ILE A 943 -11.65 -7.78 14.43
C ILE A 943 -12.11 -9.16 13.95
N PHE A 944 -13.42 -9.34 13.79
CA PHE A 944 -13.98 -10.51 13.16
C PHE A 944 -14.17 -10.29 11.67
N LYS A 945 -13.82 -11.29 10.87
CA LYS A 945 -13.94 -11.26 9.42
C LYS A 945 -14.59 -12.55 8.93
N VAL A 946 -15.54 -12.43 8.03
CA VAL A 946 -16.17 -13.57 7.35
C VAL A 946 -15.79 -13.53 5.89
N TYR A 947 -15.23 -14.63 5.42
CA TYR A 947 -14.89 -14.84 4.01
C TYR A 947 -15.76 -15.96 3.46
N VAL A 948 -16.28 -15.80 2.27
CA VAL A 948 -16.97 -16.85 1.50
C VAL A 948 -16.21 -17.01 0.18
N ASP A 949 -15.75 -18.22 -0.11
CA ASP A 949 -14.94 -18.53 -1.30
C ASP A 949 -13.73 -17.62 -1.51
N GLY A 950 -13.09 -17.21 -0.39
CA GLY A 950 -11.94 -16.33 -0.39
C GLY A 950 -12.25 -14.83 -0.48
N GLU A 951 -13.52 -14.45 -0.63
CA GLU A 951 -14.00 -13.08 -0.72
C GLU A 951 -14.47 -12.55 0.65
N LEU A 952 -14.00 -11.39 1.08
CA LEU A 952 -14.43 -10.76 2.32
C LEU A 952 -15.88 -10.29 2.20
N LYS A 953 -16.80 -10.89 2.96
CA LYS A 953 -18.24 -10.56 2.94
C LYS A 953 -18.69 -9.74 4.15
N ALA A 954 -18.08 -9.92 5.31
CA ALA A 954 -18.39 -9.14 6.49
C ALA A 954 -17.17 -8.95 7.40
N LEU A 955 -17.10 -7.82 8.07
CA LEU A 955 -16.10 -7.53 9.09
C LEU A 955 -16.68 -6.59 10.15
N THR A 956 -16.18 -6.70 11.40
CA THR A 956 -16.49 -5.74 12.46
C THR A 956 -15.47 -4.60 12.48
N ASP A 957 -15.81 -3.51 13.12
CA ASP A 957 -14.80 -2.56 13.63
C ASP A 957 -13.90 -3.26 14.69
N VAL A 958 -12.90 -2.55 15.21
CA VAL A 958 -12.05 -3.08 16.29
C VAL A 958 -12.89 -3.19 17.56
N MET A 959 -13.25 -4.40 17.96
CA MET A 959 -13.96 -4.67 19.20
C MET A 959 -12.98 -4.78 20.36
N LYS A 960 -13.28 -4.10 21.46
CA LYS A 960 -12.54 -4.13 22.74
C LYS A 960 -13.34 -4.85 23.83
N SER A 961 -12.76 -5.01 25.02
CA SER A 961 -13.43 -5.67 26.15
C SER A 961 -14.76 -5.02 26.59
N ASN A 962 -14.96 -3.74 26.29
CA ASN A 962 -16.17 -2.97 26.56
C ASN A 962 -17.07 -2.80 25.34
N SER A 963 -16.72 -3.36 24.18
CA SER A 963 -17.58 -3.31 23.00
C SER A 963 -18.75 -4.31 23.15
N PRO A 964 -19.99 -3.88 22.91
CA PRO A 964 -21.11 -4.81 22.84
C PRO A 964 -20.93 -5.82 21.72
N LYS A 965 -21.59 -6.97 21.84
CA LYS A 965 -21.62 -7.98 20.77
C LYS A 965 -22.18 -7.38 19.49
N GLU A 966 -21.67 -7.83 18.36
CA GLU A 966 -22.11 -7.41 17.03
C GLU A 966 -22.67 -8.63 16.26
N ARG A 967 -23.69 -8.41 15.44
CA ARG A 967 -24.27 -9.48 14.61
C ARG A 967 -23.75 -9.41 13.19
N LEU A 968 -23.19 -10.49 12.69
CA LEU A 968 -22.79 -10.65 11.31
C LEU A 968 -23.76 -11.58 10.58
N ILE A 969 -24.29 -11.12 9.44
CA ILE A 969 -25.15 -11.90 8.54
C ILE A 969 -24.51 -11.83 7.15
N VAL A 970 -24.33 -13.00 6.54
CA VAL A 970 -23.70 -13.16 5.22
C VAL A 970 -24.51 -14.14 4.39
N ASP A 971 -24.78 -13.76 3.14
CA ASP A 971 -25.46 -14.53 2.10
C ASP A 971 -24.46 -15.39 1.34
#